data_2d3f1ea395eaea0c33e35f25801775e5
#
_entry.id   2d3f1ea395eaea0c33e35f25801775e5
#
_cell.length_a   1.000
_cell.length_b   1.000
_cell.length_c   1.000
_cell.angle_alpha   90.00
_cell.angle_beta   90.00
_cell.angle_gamma   90.00
#
_symmetry.space_group_name_H-M   'P 1'
#
loop_
_entity.id
_entity.type
_entity.pdbx_description
1 polymer ?
#
loop_
_entity_poly.entity_id
_entity_poly.type
_entity_poly.pdbx_seq_one_letter_code
_entity_poly.pdbx_strand_id
1 'polypeptide(L)'
;MDASRRSEAFVVIVAAIAALLFLATIPASVDVRRTVLGAVPFTGAASRPASLTVEVRRQGDRVPIPGATARAFWGNANRYSLAGASATDAHGFMKMTSLPSGPTWLLVEAPGYARSSTALSLGAGERAVAVSLETAHALSVKVETETGTPLASATVLVTVGESLPFGALTGENGVATLRRVGAPPWRLRVAARGFEPAVLSDVLADTTVRLHVASAVDALVVDEAGKPVPRATVLIAGSGLWPARRLESAVDGRAHIAGLTAGAYDLKAELGSLVSRTELGVRLERGETRAVKLVLTHGRMVPIVVTDGEGDNPVVVPNADVLLVEGGVSSFPLQGRTNGFGQVTLGPVAKGQLVAAARADGFVAKSSVAVPDVIAGDVRIPLVRGGSLRGDVVDRDGRSIGGATVEIVGTDLDGMPIDATPLSSEFQKAHFAWALAGPSPLLPAGELGVMQGPVPPIPMGPGPAAPQGPMEELFSAGPVSEPWVTSQDGAFHASPVPPGRVRALVRHPSFVEATSEMVTLAPGGSATVHVVLDAGGTLEGSVVDETDLPVAGARVEAVAALGTASRSVLTADDGTFSLPTLPSDVLVTVARPTEPYRPVVRRRLVVPDGKTTEVKLALPAPRSEIEVSVDDDSSRPVKMAQITALSLDPDRPLRETAFTDAGGHAVVKDATGLPLRIVVEAPGFARFAVEWDAAPATVHVGMASGVAVEGHVTAVRGRRDVEGATVELVAEGHRKTSITNAGGAYHFDDVSPGRVHVVVSHPDYASIELDVAVVATGRADRAFDVDTVDLPDPGVVEGSVVDAAGNAVAGARVAIGSIDTAVPVTLLSPSSAVSTHSDGTFRIERARPGKLSVEAYAAGTGRGTATAQVDSGRTTSDVVIRLAPSAADEEPATTGGVAVTLGVLPTGAVAVAQVAPGSEAEHGGLVRGDVVELVDRVPPTSVADARRKLAGPEGSDVVVAVRRESGRVTLRVRRERLR
;
A
#
# COMPACT_ATOMS: atom_id res chain seq x y z
N MET A 1 -23.62 -32.27 -61.50
CA MET A 1 -22.56 -31.54 -60.72
C MET A 1 -22.77 -31.53 -59.21
N ASP A 2 -23.55 -32.46 -58.64
CA ASP A 2 -23.95 -32.38 -57.23
C ASP A 2 -23.39 -33.52 -56.32
N ALA A 3 -22.80 -34.54 -56.92
CA ALA A 3 -22.28 -35.70 -56.16
C ALA A 3 -20.86 -35.44 -55.60
N SER A 4 -20.04 -34.69 -56.27
CA SER A 4 -18.64 -34.36 -55.86
C SER A 4 -18.60 -33.40 -54.67
N ARG A 5 -19.49 -32.41 -54.62
CA ARG A 5 -19.56 -31.46 -53.46
C ARG A 5 -20.09 -32.11 -52.20
N ARG A 6 -20.95 -33.12 -52.30
CA ARG A 6 -21.42 -33.89 -51.12
C ARG A 6 -20.33 -34.79 -50.57
N SER A 7 -19.47 -35.32 -51.43
CA SER A 7 -18.33 -36.16 -51.02
C SER A 7 -17.24 -35.32 -50.33
N GLU A 8 -16.94 -34.16 -50.87
CA GLU A 8 -15.95 -33.25 -50.23
C GLU A 8 -16.44 -32.70 -48.87
N ALA A 9 -17.74 -32.34 -48.79
CA ALA A 9 -18.33 -31.92 -47.49
C ALA A 9 -18.34 -33.06 -46.46
N PHE A 10 -18.60 -34.30 -46.92
CA PHE A 10 -18.57 -35.48 -46.03
C PHE A 10 -17.15 -35.78 -45.56
N VAL A 11 -16.14 -35.67 -46.41
CA VAL A 11 -14.72 -35.84 -46.04
C VAL A 11 -14.26 -34.77 -45.03
N VAL A 12 -14.67 -33.50 -45.23
CA VAL A 12 -14.36 -32.43 -44.33
C VAL A 12 -15.03 -32.63 -42.93
N ILE A 13 -16.27 -33.05 -42.90
CA ILE A 13 -17.01 -33.33 -41.68
C ILE A 13 -16.40 -34.52 -40.96
N VAL A 14 -16.05 -35.61 -41.64
CA VAL A 14 -15.37 -36.77 -41.06
C VAL A 14 -13.98 -36.39 -40.54
N ALA A 15 -13.22 -35.59 -41.27
CA ALA A 15 -11.93 -35.08 -40.77
C ALA A 15 -12.07 -34.15 -39.56
N ALA A 16 -13.11 -33.31 -39.51
CA ALA A 16 -13.39 -32.46 -38.39
C ALA A 16 -13.83 -33.29 -37.15
N ILE A 17 -14.64 -34.31 -37.35
CA ILE A 17 -15.04 -35.23 -36.25
C ILE A 17 -13.85 -36.08 -35.78
N ALA A 18 -12.98 -36.54 -36.68
CA ALA A 18 -11.76 -37.26 -36.30
C ALA A 18 -10.77 -36.37 -35.55
N ALA A 19 -10.62 -35.11 -35.97
CA ALA A 19 -9.82 -34.11 -35.23
C ALA A 19 -10.41 -33.80 -33.84
N LEU A 20 -11.73 -33.70 -33.72
CA LEU A 20 -12.42 -33.52 -32.42
C LEU A 20 -12.29 -34.73 -31.53
N LEU A 21 -12.39 -35.94 -32.07
CA LEU A 21 -12.19 -37.19 -31.33
C LEU A 21 -10.72 -37.39 -30.93
N PHE A 22 -9.78 -37.01 -31.80
CA PHE A 22 -8.36 -37.02 -31.47
C PHE A 22 -8.02 -36.02 -30.35
N LEU A 23 -8.62 -34.81 -30.39
CA LEU A 23 -8.50 -33.84 -29.31
C LEU A 23 -9.15 -34.29 -28.00
N ALA A 24 -10.21 -35.11 -28.06
CA ALA A 24 -10.88 -35.67 -26.89
C ALA A 24 -10.14 -36.89 -26.27
N THR A 25 -9.29 -37.57 -27.05
CA THR A 25 -8.49 -38.73 -26.57
C THR A 25 -7.07 -38.35 -26.10
N ILE A 26 -6.63 -37.12 -26.31
CA ILE A 26 -5.38 -36.64 -25.72
C ILE A 26 -5.56 -36.53 -24.21
N PRO A 27 -4.81 -37.29 -23.40
CA PRO A 27 -4.88 -37.14 -21.95
C PRO A 27 -4.62 -35.67 -21.64
N ALA A 28 -5.52 -35.11 -20.85
CA ALA A 28 -5.50 -33.69 -20.49
C ALA A 28 -4.31 -33.38 -19.57
N SER A 29 -3.07 -33.47 -20.08
CA SER A 29 -1.99 -32.72 -19.48
C SER A 29 -2.24 -31.23 -19.77
N VAL A 30 -2.31 -30.45 -18.73
CA VAL A 30 -2.62 -29.03 -18.79
C VAL A 30 -1.72 -28.29 -19.79
N ASP A 31 -0.51 -28.82 -20.04
CA ASP A 31 0.48 -28.24 -20.95
C ASP A 31 0.15 -28.40 -22.45
N VAL A 32 -0.42 -29.50 -22.86
CA VAL A 32 -0.82 -29.73 -24.25
C VAL A 32 -2.04 -28.87 -24.63
N ARG A 33 -3.01 -28.73 -23.73
CA ARG A 33 -4.15 -27.81 -23.91
C ARG A 33 -3.69 -26.34 -23.99
N ARG A 34 -2.73 -25.95 -23.18
CA ARG A 34 -2.16 -24.60 -23.25
C ARG A 34 -1.40 -24.34 -24.57
N THR A 35 -0.62 -25.30 -25.05
CA THR A 35 0.13 -25.17 -26.29
C THR A 35 -0.80 -25.13 -27.51
N VAL A 36 -1.85 -25.94 -27.54
CA VAL A 36 -2.79 -25.98 -28.67
C VAL A 36 -3.77 -24.81 -28.65
N LEU A 37 -4.30 -24.40 -27.49
CA LEU A 37 -5.15 -23.22 -27.34
C LEU A 37 -4.38 -21.91 -27.45
N GLY A 38 -3.09 -21.90 -27.13
CA GLY A 38 -2.22 -20.74 -27.36
C GLY A 38 -1.81 -20.52 -28.82
N ALA A 39 -1.99 -21.53 -29.71
CA ALA A 39 -1.74 -21.44 -31.13
C ALA A 39 -3.00 -21.01 -31.96
N VAL A 40 -4.18 -20.93 -31.34
CA VAL A 40 -5.34 -20.33 -31.98
C VAL A 40 -5.11 -18.82 -31.98
N PRO A 41 -4.96 -18.18 -33.15
CA PRO A 41 -4.91 -16.72 -33.18
C PRO A 41 -6.21 -16.21 -32.55
N PHE A 42 -6.06 -15.35 -31.56
CA PHE A 42 -7.20 -14.72 -30.90
C PHE A 42 -7.90 -13.85 -31.98
N THR A 43 -8.96 -14.39 -32.58
CA THR A 43 -9.87 -13.63 -33.41
C THR A 43 -10.79 -12.79 -32.53
N GLY A 44 -10.19 -11.97 -31.62
CA GLY A 44 -10.84 -10.83 -31.06
C GLY A 44 -11.17 -9.86 -32.18
N ALA A 45 -12.30 -9.19 -32.08
CA ALA A 45 -12.80 -8.23 -33.04
C ALA A 45 -11.67 -7.47 -33.72
N ALA A 46 -11.62 -7.47 -35.08
CA ALA A 46 -10.51 -7.01 -35.86
C ALA A 46 -9.99 -5.66 -35.31
N SER A 47 -8.91 -5.70 -34.56
CA SER A 47 -8.28 -4.52 -34.00
C SER A 47 -7.82 -3.69 -35.21
N ARG A 48 -8.30 -2.45 -35.31
CA ARG A 48 -7.85 -1.55 -36.34
C ARG A 48 -6.33 -1.45 -36.28
N PRO A 49 -5.60 -1.60 -37.41
CA PRO A 49 -4.15 -1.61 -37.39
C PRO A 49 -3.62 -0.26 -36.87
N ALA A 50 -2.62 -0.35 -35.98
CA ALA A 50 -1.87 0.80 -35.51
C ALA A 50 -0.63 1.02 -36.40
N SER A 51 -0.13 2.23 -36.47
CA SER A 51 1.15 2.61 -37.03
C SER A 51 1.97 3.34 -35.97
N LEU A 52 3.26 3.04 -35.92
CA LEU A 52 4.19 3.65 -34.94
C LEU A 52 5.32 4.34 -35.73
N THR A 53 5.43 5.66 -35.58
CA THR A 53 6.57 6.44 -36.07
C THR A 53 7.51 6.70 -34.91
N VAL A 54 8.76 6.25 -35.00
CA VAL A 54 9.77 6.40 -33.98
C VAL A 54 10.87 7.32 -34.48
N GLU A 55 11.17 8.34 -33.68
CA GLU A 55 12.32 9.19 -33.89
C GLU A 55 13.39 8.83 -32.88
N VAL A 56 14.61 8.50 -33.31
CA VAL A 56 15.71 8.13 -32.43
C VAL A 56 16.80 9.20 -32.49
N ARG A 57 17.11 9.75 -31.31
CA ARG A 57 18.08 10.83 -31.12
C ARG A 57 19.07 10.50 -30.02
N ARG A 58 20.24 11.12 -30.05
CA ARG A 58 21.20 11.07 -28.94
C ARG A 58 20.71 11.95 -27.79
N GLN A 59 20.82 11.45 -26.59
CA GLN A 59 20.55 12.23 -25.39
C GLN A 59 21.58 13.37 -25.27
N GLY A 60 21.10 14.55 -24.90
CA GLY A 60 21.91 15.76 -24.75
C GLY A 60 21.80 16.70 -25.96
N ASP A 61 22.50 16.42 -27.06
CA ASP A 61 22.58 17.29 -28.25
C ASP A 61 21.46 17.04 -29.30
N ARG A 62 20.62 16.02 -29.05
CA ARG A 62 19.49 15.64 -29.93
C ARG A 62 19.86 15.30 -31.39
N VAL A 63 21.11 14.95 -31.67
CA VAL A 63 21.55 14.53 -32.97
C VAL A 63 20.82 13.24 -33.36
N PRO A 64 20.25 13.15 -34.61
CA PRO A 64 19.62 11.93 -35.09
C PRO A 64 20.58 10.74 -35.13
N ILE A 65 20.10 9.56 -34.80
CA ILE A 65 20.90 8.31 -34.85
C ILE A 65 20.40 7.48 -36.02
N PRO A 66 21.12 7.46 -37.16
CA PRO A 66 20.81 6.60 -38.29
C PRO A 66 21.18 5.14 -38.02
N GLY A 67 20.42 4.20 -38.61
CA GLY A 67 20.65 2.77 -38.47
C GLY A 67 20.35 2.19 -37.09
N ALA A 68 19.74 2.95 -36.21
CA ALA A 68 19.19 2.40 -34.97
C ALA A 68 18.06 1.41 -35.27
N THR A 69 18.08 0.24 -34.66
CA THR A 69 17.04 -0.78 -34.81
C THR A 69 16.00 -0.64 -33.73
N ALA A 70 14.73 -0.68 -34.08
CA ALA A 70 13.63 -0.77 -33.14
C ALA A 70 12.79 -2.01 -33.42
N ARG A 71 12.35 -2.62 -32.33
CA ARG A 71 11.47 -3.79 -32.30
C ARG A 71 10.27 -3.53 -31.43
N ALA A 72 9.09 -3.75 -31.97
CA ALA A 72 7.84 -3.63 -31.23
C ALA A 72 7.36 -5.04 -30.84
N PHE A 73 7.20 -5.26 -29.55
CA PHE A 73 6.66 -6.51 -28.98
C PHE A 73 5.27 -6.23 -28.47
N TRP A 74 4.28 -6.87 -29.07
CA TRP A 74 2.88 -6.79 -28.66
C TRP A 74 2.49 -7.99 -27.82
N GLY A 75 1.66 -7.78 -26.84
CA GLY A 75 1.16 -8.86 -26.02
C GLY A 75 0.45 -8.38 -24.76
N ASN A 76 -0.16 -9.33 -24.07
CA ASN A 76 -0.71 -9.13 -22.73
C ASN A 76 0.10 -9.97 -21.75
N ALA A 77 0.09 -9.58 -20.50
CA ALA A 77 0.83 -10.00 -19.32
C ALA A 77 1.80 -11.19 -19.41
N ASN A 78 1.61 -12.16 -20.29
CA ASN A 78 2.37 -13.41 -20.29
C ASN A 78 2.97 -13.81 -21.63
N ARG A 79 2.61 -13.12 -22.71
CA ARG A 79 3.10 -13.46 -24.04
C ARG A 79 3.26 -12.21 -24.87
N TYR A 80 4.51 -11.80 -25.01
CA TYR A 80 4.88 -10.79 -25.99
C TYR A 80 5.39 -11.50 -27.25
N SER A 81 4.89 -11.11 -28.39
CA SER A 81 5.38 -11.54 -29.70
C SER A 81 5.90 -10.35 -30.46
N LEU A 82 6.96 -10.58 -31.25
CA LEU A 82 7.48 -9.55 -32.16
C LEU A 82 6.39 -9.17 -33.17
N ALA A 83 5.91 -7.95 -33.07
CA ALA A 83 4.85 -7.40 -33.93
C ALA A 83 5.41 -6.60 -35.10
N GLY A 84 6.60 -6.03 -34.99
CA GLY A 84 7.27 -5.26 -36.04
C GLY A 84 8.71 -4.95 -35.69
N ALA A 85 9.52 -4.77 -36.70
CA ALA A 85 10.91 -4.31 -36.58
C ALA A 85 11.23 -3.36 -37.76
N SER A 86 12.04 -2.34 -37.49
CA SER A 86 12.50 -1.37 -38.49
C SER A 86 13.82 -0.75 -38.04
N ALA A 87 14.51 -0.09 -38.98
CA ALA A 87 15.71 0.68 -38.68
C ALA A 87 15.49 2.15 -39.06
N THR A 88 16.16 3.07 -38.34
CA THR A 88 16.09 4.49 -38.63
C THR A 88 16.81 4.85 -39.93
N ASP A 89 16.23 5.80 -40.64
CA ASP A 89 16.84 6.45 -41.81
C ASP A 89 17.96 7.43 -41.44
N ALA A 90 18.48 8.17 -42.41
CA ALA A 90 19.55 9.16 -42.23
C ALA A 90 19.16 10.31 -41.28
N HIS A 91 17.88 10.53 -41.07
CA HIS A 91 17.32 11.58 -40.20
C HIS A 91 16.89 11.05 -38.85
N GLY A 92 17.15 9.78 -38.56
CA GLY A 92 16.79 9.14 -37.28
C GLY A 92 15.31 8.71 -37.16
N PHE A 93 14.56 8.68 -38.29
CA PHE A 93 13.15 8.27 -38.30
C PHE A 93 12.97 6.85 -38.81
N MET A 94 12.00 6.16 -38.27
CA MET A 94 11.51 4.90 -38.81
C MET A 94 9.99 4.81 -38.62
N LYS A 95 9.34 4.01 -39.47
CA LYS A 95 7.90 3.77 -39.39
C LYS A 95 7.62 2.26 -39.39
N MET A 96 6.79 1.83 -38.48
CA MET A 96 6.23 0.48 -38.44
C MET A 96 4.73 0.56 -38.65
N THR A 97 4.20 -0.19 -39.62
CA THR A 97 2.78 -0.20 -39.99
C THR A 97 2.16 -1.56 -39.69
N SER A 98 0.84 -1.60 -39.60
CA SER A 98 0.08 -2.83 -39.39
C SER A 98 0.38 -3.51 -38.02
N LEU A 99 0.74 -2.72 -37.03
CA LEU A 99 0.91 -3.22 -35.67
C LEU A 99 -0.46 -3.49 -35.06
N PRO A 100 -0.58 -4.53 -34.17
CA PRO A 100 -1.76 -4.72 -33.38
C PRO A 100 -1.95 -3.53 -32.42
N SER A 101 -3.20 -3.11 -32.19
CA SER A 101 -3.51 -2.17 -31.11
C SER A 101 -3.42 -2.86 -29.76
N GLY A 102 -3.03 -2.11 -28.72
CA GLY A 102 -2.90 -2.62 -27.35
C GLY A 102 -1.51 -2.41 -26.74
N PRO A 103 -1.23 -3.08 -25.61
CA PRO A 103 0.04 -2.97 -24.89
C PRO A 103 1.22 -3.42 -25.77
N THR A 104 2.23 -2.57 -25.87
CA THR A 104 3.39 -2.80 -26.75
C THR A 104 4.66 -2.34 -26.05
N TRP A 105 5.70 -3.18 -26.06
CA TRP A 105 7.05 -2.76 -25.70
C TRP A 105 7.82 -2.37 -26.95
N LEU A 106 8.38 -1.19 -26.94
CA LEU A 106 9.30 -0.70 -27.96
C LEU A 106 10.73 -0.84 -27.44
N LEU A 107 11.52 -1.68 -28.09
CA LEU A 107 12.94 -1.86 -27.81
C LEU A 107 13.76 -1.17 -28.90
N VAL A 108 14.65 -0.25 -28.52
CA VAL A 108 15.51 0.49 -29.45
C VAL A 108 16.98 0.27 -29.12
N GLU A 109 17.78 -0.07 -30.14
CA GLU A 109 19.21 -0.35 -30.02
C GLU A 109 20.01 0.30 -31.12
N ALA A 110 21.18 0.83 -30.80
CA ALA A 110 22.16 1.33 -31.75
C ALA A 110 23.58 1.02 -31.28
N PRO A 111 24.56 0.81 -32.21
CA PRO A 111 25.95 0.61 -31.85
C PRO A 111 26.50 1.80 -31.03
N GLY A 112 27.18 1.55 -29.90
CA GLY A 112 27.75 2.58 -29.05
C GLY A 112 26.76 3.25 -28.09
N TYR A 113 25.50 2.88 -28.15
CA TYR A 113 24.48 3.43 -27.27
C TYR A 113 23.89 2.37 -26.34
N ALA A 114 23.37 2.84 -25.23
CA ALA A 114 22.60 2.05 -24.30
C ALA A 114 21.29 1.57 -24.94
N ARG A 115 20.89 0.37 -24.57
CA ARG A 115 19.59 -0.19 -24.94
C ARG A 115 18.48 0.60 -24.26
N SER A 116 17.47 1.03 -25.01
CA SER A 116 16.28 1.68 -24.48
C SER A 116 15.04 0.82 -24.72
N SER A 117 14.17 0.73 -23.72
CA SER A 117 12.88 0.06 -23.86
C SER A 117 11.79 0.89 -23.21
N THR A 118 10.65 1.04 -23.92
CA THR A 118 9.54 1.88 -23.48
C THR A 118 8.23 1.11 -23.62
N ALA A 119 7.42 1.12 -22.57
CA ALA A 119 6.06 0.59 -22.62
C ALA A 119 5.14 1.61 -23.33
N LEU A 120 4.34 1.15 -24.26
CA LEU A 120 3.40 1.95 -25.04
C LEU A 120 2.04 1.25 -25.08
N SER A 121 0.97 2.03 -25.11
CA SER A 121 -0.35 1.54 -25.50
C SER A 121 -0.63 2.06 -26.91
N LEU A 122 -0.78 1.19 -27.91
CA LEU A 122 -1.09 1.57 -29.28
C LEU A 122 -2.60 1.56 -29.50
N GLY A 123 -3.18 2.74 -29.77
CA GLY A 123 -4.53 2.87 -30.27
C GLY A 123 -4.60 2.61 -31.80
N ALA A 124 -5.82 2.57 -32.34
CA ALA A 124 -6.01 2.55 -33.78
C ALA A 124 -5.51 3.87 -34.37
N GLY A 125 -4.73 3.78 -35.46
CA GLY A 125 -4.18 4.94 -36.16
C GLY A 125 -2.67 5.09 -36.00
N GLU A 126 -2.17 6.31 -36.23
CA GLU A 126 -0.73 6.61 -36.17
C GLU A 126 -0.34 7.21 -34.79
N ARG A 127 0.74 6.70 -34.22
CA ARG A 127 1.37 7.24 -32.99
C ARG A 127 2.83 7.57 -33.31
N ALA A 128 3.28 8.74 -32.85
CA ALA A 128 4.67 9.14 -32.91
C ALA A 128 5.31 9.05 -31.49
N VAL A 129 6.54 8.57 -31.44
CA VAL A 129 7.32 8.46 -30.18
C VAL A 129 8.75 8.90 -30.45
N ALA A 130 9.28 9.78 -29.62
CA ALA A 130 10.70 10.14 -29.62
C ALA A 130 11.44 9.29 -28.57
N VAL A 131 12.56 8.68 -28.97
CA VAL A 131 13.43 7.88 -28.12
C VAL A 131 14.81 8.53 -28.09
N SER A 132 15.26 8.89 -26.91
CA SER A 132 16.62 9.39 -26.69
C SER A 132 17.52 8.27 -26.20
N LEU A 133 18.61 8.01 -26.91
CA LEU A 133 19.61 7.03 -26.52
C LEU A 133 20.82 7.72 -25.89
N GLU A 134 21.21 7.26 -24.72
CA GLU A 134 22.44 7.68 -24.05
C GLU A 134 23.65 6.84 -24.49
N THR A 135 24.85 7.32 -24.24
CA THR A 135 26.08 6.58 -24.49
C THR A 135 26.12 5.29 -23.67
N ALA A 136 26.56 4.20 -24.29
CA ALA A 136 26.61 2.90 -23.62
C ALA A 136 27.70 2.84 -22.55
N HIS A 137 27.34 2.29 -21.40
CA HIS A 137 28.26 1.85 -20.35
C HIS A 137 28.50 0.34 -20.41
N ALA A 138 29.57 -0.13 -19.79
CA ALA A 138 29.83 -1.54 -19.52
C ALA A 138 29.81 -1.77 -18.03
N LEU A 139 29.27 -2.92 -17.60
CA LEU A 139 29.22 -3.34 -16.21
C LEU A 139 29.73 -4.78 -16.12
N SER A 140 30.72 -5.01 -15.26
CA SER A 140 31.23 -6.34 -14.93
C SER A 140 30.71 -6.76 -13.56
N VAL A 141 30.05 -7.91 -13.49
CA VAL A 141 29.53 -8.47 -12.26
C VAL A 141 30.21 -9.82 -11.99
N LYS A 142 30.94 -9.91 -10.89
CA LYS A 142 31.51 -11.15 -10.39
C LYS A 142 30.50 -11.82 -9.45
N VAL A 143 30.23 -13.10 -9.69
CA VAL A 143 29.31 -13.89 -8.84
C VAL A 143 30.11 -15.01 -8.18
N GLU A 144 30.02 -15.10 -6.87
CA GLU A 144 30.72 -16.10 -6.08
C GLU A 144 29.86 -16.65 -4.94
N THR A 145 30.24 -17.79 -4.38
CA THR A 145 29.65 -18.32 -3.17
C THR A 145 30.04 -17.47 -1.95
N GLU A 146 29.45 -17.71 -0.79
CA GLU A 146 29.88 -17.10 0.48
C GLU A 146 31.37 -17.32 0.80
N THR A 147 31.91 -18.47 0.38
CA THR A 147 33.32 -18.81 0.57
C THR A 147 34.23 -18.22 -0.50
N GLY A 148 33.70 -17.43 -1.44
CA GLY A 148 34.47 -16.77 -2.48
C GLY A 148 34.75 -17.65 -3.72
N THR A 149 34.15 -18.84 -3.84
CA THR A 149 34.27 -19.68 -5.03
C THR A 149 33.48 -19.08 -6.19
N PRO A 150 34.10 -18.85 -7.38
CA PRO A 150 33.42 -18.34 -8.54
C PRO A 150 32.25 -19.24 -8.99
N LEU A 151 31.09 -18.65 -9.31
CA LEU A 151 29.94 -19.35 -9.81
C LEU A 151 29.78 -19.15 -11.33
N ALA A 152 30.05 -20.22 -12.09
CA ALA A 152 29.83 -20.26 -13.53
C ALA A 152 28.30 -20.41 -13.83
N SER A 153 27.91 -19.93 -15.01
CA SER A 153 26.50 -20.01 -15.47
C SER A 153 25.47 -19.38 -14.54
N ALA A 154 25.86 -18.49 -13.64
CA ALA A 154 24.95 -17.64 -12.91
C ALA A 154 24.35 -16.58 -13.86
N THR A 155 23.06 -16.38 -13.77
CA THR A 155 22.35 -15.37 -14.56
C THR A 155 22.46 -14.03 -13.86
N VAL A 156 22.92 -13.01 -14.58
CA VAL A 156 22.98 -11.62 -14.12
C VAL A 156 22.07 -10.78 -15.00
N LEU A 157 21.02 -10.21 -14.43
CA LEU A 157 20.11 -9.28 -15.09
C LEU A 157 20.36 -7.87 -14.58
N VAL A 158 20.36 -6.90 -15.49
CA VAL A 158 20.43 -5.46 -15.17
C VAL A 158 19.18 -4.75 -15.64
N THR A 159 18.68 -3.85 -14.80
CA THR A 159 17.57 -2.94 -15.12
C THR A 159 18.03 -1.51 -14.86
N VAL A 160 17.68 -0.60 -15.76
CA VAL A 160 17.94 0.84 -15.66
C VAL A 160 16.58 1.56 -15.68
N GLY A 161 16.23 2.23 -14.61
CA GLY A 161 14.91 2.88 -14.47
C GLY A 161 13.76 1.89 -14.71
N GLU A 162 12.83 2.26 -15.57
CA GLU A 162 11.67 1.45 -15.95
C GLU A 162 11.92 0.57 -17.20
N SER A 163 13.17 0.44 -17.66
CA SER A 163 13.49 -0.33 -18.84
C SER A 163 13.35 -1.84 -18.62
N LEU A 164 13.13 -2.59 -19.73
CA LEU A 164 13.17 -4.04 -19.68
C LEU A 164 14.55 -4.53 -19.23
N PRO A 165 14.62 -5.50 -18.31
CA PRO A 165 15.88 -6.09 -17.90
C PRO A 165 16.54 -6.83 -19.06
N PHE A 166 17.86 -6.82 -19.09
CA PHE A 166 18.63 -7.69 -19.96
C PHE A 166 19.84 -8.24 -19.19
N GLY A 167 20.44 -9.29 -19.68
CA GLY A 167 21.45 -9.96 -18.88
C GLY A 167 22.52 -10.73 -19.66
N ALA A 168 23.40 -11.32 -18.86
CA ALA A 168 24.45 -12.22 -19.31
C ALA A 168 24.62 -13.38 -18.31
N LEU A 169 25.24 -14.47 -18.75
CA LEU A 169 25.74 -15.52 -17.84
C LEU A 169 27.15 -15.23 -17.41
N THR A 170 27.49 -15.69 -16.20
CA THR A 170 28.87 -15.73 -15.77
C THR A 170 29.67 -16.84 -16.48
N GLY A 171 30.91 -16.54 -16.88
CA GLY A 171 31.84 -17.52 -17.35
C GLY A 171 32.41 -18.42 -16.23
N GLU A 172 33.37 -19.26 -16.53
CA GLU A 172 34.05 -20.16 -15.56
C GLU A 172 34.73 -19.40 -14.41
N ASN A 173 35.15 -18.16 -14.67
CA ASN A 173 35.71 -17.25 -13.67
C ASN A 173 34.68 -16.54 -12.79
N GLY A 174 33.40 -16.87 -12.95
CA GLY A 174 32.30 -16.24 -12.23
C GLY A 174 31.99 -14.82 -12.69
N VAL A 175 32.49 -14.32 -13.82
CA VAL A 175 32.26 -12.93 -14.26
C VAL A 175 31.28 -12.88 -15.43
N ALA A 176 30.26 -12.01 -15.31
CA ALA A 176 29.39 -11.61 -16.40
C ALA A 176 29.72 -10.17 -16.81
N THR A 177 29.88 -9.92 -18.11
CA THR A 177 30.06 -8.56 -18.65
C THR A 177 28.83 -8.15 -19.42
N LEU A 178 28.14 -7.14 -18.90
CA LEU A 178 26.96 -6.51 -19.52
C LEU A 178 27.45 -5.28 -20.30
N ARG A 179 27.13 -5.26 -21.58
CA ARG A 179 27.48 -4.14 -22.49
C ARG A 179 26.20 -3.42 -22.90
N ARG A 180 26.33 -2.17 -23.32
CA ARG A 180 25.18 -1.33 -23.72
C ARG A 180 24.19 -1.07 -22.59
N VAL A 181 24.68 -0.95 -21.38
CA VAL A 181 23.92 -0.55 -20.20
C VAL A 181 23.79 0.97 -20.19
N GLY A 182 22.67 1.50 -19.76
CA GLY A 182 22.50 2.93 -19.49
C GLY A 182 23.34 3.42 -18.31
N ALA A 183 23.32 4.73 -18.05
CA ALA A 183 24.03 5.29 -16.92
C ALA A 183 23.54 4.70 -15.57
N PRO A 184 24.42 4.57 -14.57
CA PRO A 184 23.99 4.16 -13.23
C PRO A 184 23.04 5.22 -12.59
N PRO A 185 22.26 4.87 -11.57
CA PRO A 185 22.33 3.64 -10.79
C PRO A 185 21.65 2.44 -11.48
N TRP A 186 22.24 1.26 -11.29
CA TRP A 186 21.71 0.02 -11.83
C TRP A 186 21.05 -0.83 -10.76
N ARG A 187 19.97 -1.52 -11.17
CA ARG A 187 19.39 -2.59 -10.37
C ARG A 187 19.80 -3.93 -10.95
N LEU A 188 20.42 -4.77 -10.12
CA LEU A 188 20.87 -6.09 -10.53
C LEU A 188 20.01 -7.17 -9.90
N ARG A 189 19.74 -8.22 -10.67
CA ARG A 189 19.22 -9.48 -10.15
C ARG A 189 20.18 -10.59 -10.58
N VAL A 190 20.68 -11.34 -9.59
CA VAL A 190 21.62 -12.42 -9.81
C VAL A 190 21.03 -13.72 -9.29
N ALA A 191 21.07 -14.78 -10.10
CA ALA A 191 20.54 -16.09 -9.75
C ALA A 191 21.46 -17.20 -10.23
N ALA A 192 21.63 -18.23 -9.42
CA ALA A 192 22.36 -19.45 -9.78
C ALA A 192 21.62 -20.68 -9.23
N ARG A 193 21.74 -21.82 -9.90
CA ARG A 193 21.08 -23.05 -9.47
C ARG A 193 21.60 -23.50 -8.11
N GLY A 194 20.70 -23.72 -7.16
CA GLY A 194 21.02 -24.14 -5.79
C GLY A 194 21.36 -22.98 -4.84
N PHE A 195 21.24 -21.75 -5.30
CA PHE A 195 21.48 -20.55 -4.53
C PHE A 195 20.25 -19.63 -4.46
N GLU A 196 20.18 -18.84 -3.41
CA GLU A 196 19.17 -17.78 -3.31
C GLU A 196 19.46 -16.69 -4.34
N PRO A 197 18.44 -16.21 -5.08
CA PRO A 197 18.63 -15.06 -5.95
C PRO A 197 18.88 -13.81 -5.12
N ALA A 198 19.88 -13.02 -5.54
CA ALA A 198 20.18 -11.73 -4.94
C ALA A 198 19.65 -10.58 -5.81
N VAL A 199 19.12 -9.55 -5.16
CA VAL A 199 18.74 -8.29 -5.79
C VAL A 199 19.56 -7.18 -5.15
N LEU A 200 20.26 -6.39 -5.97
CA LEU A 200 21.00 -5.22 -5.54
C LEU A 200 20.38 -3.99 -6.21
N SER A 201 20.09 -2.98 -5.42
CA SER A 201 19.69 -1.65 -5.91
C SER A 201 20.90 -0.72 -5.87
N ASP A 202 20.82 0.37 -6.64
CA ASP A 202 21.77 1.49 -6.62
C ASP A 202 23.25 1.10 -6.85
N VAL A 203 23.46 0.13 -7.75
CA VAL A 203 24.81 -0.27 -8.16
C VAL A 203 25.38 0.80 -9.10
N LEU A 204 26.53 1.34 -8.74
CA LEU A 204 27.15 2.47 -9.46
C LEU A 204 28.38 2.07 -10.30
N ALA A 205 28.98 0.90 -10.02
CA ALA A 205 30.22 0.41 -10.65
C ALA A 205 30.24 -1.11 -10.70
N ASP A 206 31.33 -1.65 -11.27
CA ASP A 206 31.62 -3.08 -11.24
C ASP A 206 31.53 -3.63 -9.82
N THR A 207 30.86 -4.77 -9.66
CA THR A 207 30.51 -5.27 -8.33
C THR A 207 30.71 -6.78 -8.21
N THR A 208 30.86 -7.25 -6.96
CA THR A 208 30.90 -8.67 -6.61
C THR A 208 29.65 -9.03 -5.81
N VAL A 209 28.96 -10.07 -6.28
CA VAL A 209 27.72 -10.58 -5.66
C VAL A 209 28.02 -11.94 -5.05
N ARG A 210 27.78 -12.08 -3.76
CA ARG A 210 27.87 -13.35 -3.06
C ARG A 210 26.49 -13.96 -2.93
N LEU A 211 26.34 -15.19 -3.41
CA LEU A 211 25.10 -15.93 -3.33
C LEU A 211 25.15 -16.93 -2.16
N HIS A 212 24.03 -16.99 -1.45
CA HIS A 212 23.79 -17.92 -0.35
C HIS A 212 23.14 -19.20 -0.85
N VAL A 213 23.36 -20.32 -0.18
CA VAL A 213 22.70 -21.58 -0.49
C VAL A 213 21.19 -21.42 -0.29
N ALA A 214 20.44 -21.90 -1.27
CA ALA A 214 18.98 -21.79 -1.23
C ALA A 214 18.36 -22.73 -0.21
N SER A 215 17.25 -22.31 0.37
CA SER A 215 16.41 -23.11 1.27
C SER A 215 15.49 -24.07 0.48
N ALA A 216 14.91 -25.03 1.18
CA ALA A 216 13.99 -26.00 0.59
C ALA A 216 12.83 -26.33 1.54
N VAL A 217 11.73 -26.84 0.98
CA VAL A 217 10.62 -27.46 1.73
C VAL A 217 10.45 -28.90 1.29
N ASP A 218 10.37 -29.80 2.28
CA ASP A 218 9.94 -31.19 2.12
C ASP A 218 8.48 -31.33 2.54
N ALA A 219 7.56 -31.22 1.57
CA ALA A 219 6.13 -31.37 1.83
C ALA A 219 5.75 -32.87 1.81
N LEU A 220 5.12 -33.35 2.88
CA LEU A 220 4.54 -34.68 2.97
C LEU A 220 3.02 -34.58 2.88
N VAL A 221 2.46 -35.11 1.79
CA VAL A 221 1.01 -35.14 1.57
C VAL A 221 0.47 -36.48 2.07
N VAL A 222 -0.53 -36.44 2.95
CA VAL A 222 -1.20 -37.61 3.53
C VAL A 222 -2.70 -37.45 3.49
N ASP A 223 -3.44 -38.58 3.59
CA ASP A 223 -4.86 -38.58 3.85
C ASP A 223 -5.18 -38.42 5.35
N GLU A 224 -6.47 -38.41 5.71
CA GLU A 224 -6.93 -38.29 7.11
C GLU A 224 -6.44 -39.43 8.01
N ALA A 225 -6.14 -40.59 7.44
CA ALA A 225 -5.57 -41.73 8.16
C ALA A 225 -4.05 -41.66 8.28
N GLY A 226 -3.41 -40.63 7.73
CA GLY A 226 -1.97 -40.45 7.74
C GLY A 226 -1.21 -41.25 6.69
N LYS A 227 -1.91 -41.90 5.73
CA LYS A 227 -1.29 -42.65 4.63
C LYS A 227 -0.77 -41.67 3.56
N PRO A 228 0.44 -41.86 3.04
CA PRO A 228 0.96 -41.06 1.95
C PRO A 228 0.09 -41.06 0.70
N VAL A 229 -0.12 -39.87 0.12
CA VAL A 229 -0.91 -39.68 -1.09
C VAL A 229 0.01 -39.30 -2.25
N PRO A 230 0.15 -40.19 -3.26
CA PRO A 230 0.94 -39.87 -4.46
C PRO A 230 0.16 -39.01 -5.45
N ARG A 231 0.88 -38.28 -6.33
CA ARG A 231 0.32 -37.45 -7.40
C ARG A 231 -0.58 -36.32 -6.93
N ALA A 232 -0.52 -35.92 -5.67
CA ALA A 232 -1.17 -34.72 -5.21
C ALA A 232 -0.37 -33.51 -5.71
N THR A 233 -1.05 -32.50 -6.21
CA THR A 233 -0.42 -31.23 -6.59
C THR A 233 -0.14 -30.44 -5.34
N VAL A 234 1.12 -30.14 -5.07
CA VAL A 234 1.56 -29.23 -4.00
C VAL A 234 1.81 -27.86 -4.59
N LEU A 235 1.16 -26.87 -4.03
CA LEU A 235 1.30 -25.45 -4.36
C LEU A 235 2.13 -24.76 -3.29
N ILE A 236 3.05 -23.90 -3.71
CA ILE A 236 3.82 -23.02 -2.82
C ILE A 236 3.95 -21.63 -3.42
N ALA A 237 3.73 -20.59 -2.59
CA ALA A 237 3.91 -19.19 -2.93
C ALA A 237 4.39 -18.40 -1.72
N GLY A 238 4.91 -17.21 -1.90
CA GLY A 238 5.38 -16.31 -0.84
C GLY A 238 6.83 -15.87 -1.04
N SER A 239 7.34 -14.98 -0.21
CA SER A 239 8.72 -14.49 -0.17
C SER A 239 9.40 -14.33 -1.54
N GLY A 240 8.75 -13.58 -2.45
CA GLY A 240 9.24 -13.35 -3.82
C GLY A 240 9.00 -14.50 -4.78
N LEU A 241 8.34 -15.59 -4.35
CA LEU A 241 7.88 -16.69 -5.21
C LEU A 241 6.41 -16.46 -5.60
N TRP A 242 6.20 -15.74 -6.69
CA TRP A 242 4.91 -15.51 -7.28
C TRP A 242 5.04 -15.49 -8.81
N PRO A 243 4.19 -16.12 -9.56
CA PRO A 243 3.05 -16.95 -9.15
C PRO A 243 3.44 -18.29 -8.49
N ALA A 244 2.45 -18.93 -7.85
CA ALA A 244 2.64 -20.19 -7.13
C ALA A 244 3.35 -21.26 -7.96
N ARG A 245 4.38 -21.88 -7.41
CA ARG A 245 5.02 -23.05 -8.01
C ARG A 245 4.18 -24.30 -7.71
N ARG A 246 4.08 -25.18 -8.69
CA ARG A 246 3.33 -26.45 -8.60
C ARG A 246 4.27 -27.63 -8.76
N LEU A 247 4.17 -28.59 -7.86
CA LEU A 247 4.89 -29.86 -7.93
C LEU A 247 3.93 -31.01 -7.62
N GLU A 248 4.20 -32.20 -8.14
CA GLU A 248 3.48 -33.41 -7.78
C GLU A 248 4.21 -34.17 -6.67
N SER A 249 3.43 -34.73 -5.72
CA SER A 249 3.97 -35.65 -4.72
C SER A 249 4.40 -36.97 -5.33
N ALA A 250 5.52 -37.53 -4.89
CA ALA A 250 6.05 -38.79 -5.31
C ALA A 250 5.23 -39.98 -4.71
N VAL A 251 5.63 -41.22 -4.99
CA VAL A 251 4.95 -42.43 -4.53
C VAL A 251 4.86 -42.54 -3.00
N ASP A 252 5.81 -41.96 -2.31
CA ASP A 252 5.87 -41.86 -0.85
C ASP A 252 5.13 -40.61 -0.26
N GLY A 253 4.37 -39.92 -1.11
CA GLY A 253 3.63 -38.70 -0.74
C GLY A 253 4.51 -37.43 -0.57
N ARG A 254 5.80 -37.49 -0.85
CA ARG A 254 6.71 -36.37 -0.66
C ARG A 254 6.84 -35.51 -1.92
N ALA A 255 6.94 -34.20 -1.70
CA ALA A 255 7.33 -33.24 -2.73
C ALA A 255 8.49 -32.38 -2.19
N HIS A 256 9.66 -32.46 -2.85
CA HIS A 256 10.83 -31.68 -2.49
C HIS A 256 10.86 -30.38 -3.30
N ILE A 257 10.78 -29.24 -2.64
CA ILE A 257 10.71 -27.91 -3.24
C ILE A 257 11.99 -27.15 -2.90
N ALA A 258 12.96 -27.17 -3.81
CA ALA A 258 14.24 -26.49 -3.63
C ALA A 258 14.29 -25.11 -4.31
N GLY A 259 15.37 -24.35 -4.04
CA GLY A 259 15.61 -23.05 -4.66
C GLY A 259 14.73 -21.95 -4.10
N LEU A 260 14.45 -22.02 -2.82
CA LEU A 260 13.69 -21.01 -2.09
C LEU A 260 14.62 -20.04 -1.36
N THR A 261 14.18 -18.80 -1.21
CA THR A 261 14.84 -17.79 -0.37
C THR A 261 14.37 -17.95 1.09
N ALA A 262 15.14 -17.45 2.03
CA ALA A 262 14.65 -17.31 3.40
C ALA A 262 13.42 -16.40 3.42
N GLY A 263 12.41 -16.75 4.23
CA GLY A 263 11.18 -15.98 4.32
C GLY A 263 9.94 -16.82 4.63
N ALA A 264 8.75 -16.25 4.42
CA ALA A 264 7.48 -16.90 4.70
C ALA A 264 6.82 -17.40 3.41
N TYR A 265 6.24 -18.59 3.46
CA TYR A 265 5.58 -19.25 2.34
C TYR A 265 4.25 -19.84 2.74
N ASP A 266 3.30 -19.81 1.82
CA ASP A 266 2.04 -20.55 1.93
C ASP A 266 2.16 -21.83 1.14
N LEU A 267 1.65 -22.94 1.69
CA LEU A 267 1.60 -24.25 1.05
C LEU A 267 0.19 -24.82 1.07
N LYS A 268 -0.17 -25.48 -0.02
CA LYS A 268 -1.45 -26.21 -0.15
C LYS A 268 -1.25 -27.44 -1.00
N ALA A 269 -2.04 -28.51 -0.73
CA ALA A 269 -2.09 -29.69 -1.59
C ALA A 269 -3.50 -29.93 -2.10
N GLU A 270 -3.61 -30.46 -3.33
CA GLU A 270 -4.89 -30.78 -3.97
C GLU A 270 -4.80 -32.04 -4.82
N LEU A 271 -5.89 -32.87 -4.80
CA LEU A 271 -6.04 -34.05 -5.64
C LEU A 271 -7.52 -34.33 -5.93
N GLY A 272 -8.00 -33.89 -7.10
CA GLY A 272 -9.42 -34.01 -7.47
C GLY A 272 -10.33 -33.23 -6.51
N SER A 273 -11.19 -33.96 -5.76
CA SER A 273 -12.07 -33.34 -4.75
C SER A 273 -11.42 -33.22 -3.36
N LEU A 274 -10.21 -33.72 -3.21
CA LEU A 274 -9.46 -33.64 -1.95
C LEU A 274 -8.58 -32.41 -1.94
N VAL A 275 -8.58 -31.65 -0.83
CA VAL A 275 -7.78 -30.47 -0.62
C VAL A 275 -7.24 -30.44 0.81
N SER A 276 -6.04 -29.90 0.99
CA SER A 276 -5.56 -29.57 2.32
C SER A 276 -6.02 -28.15 2.71
N ARG A 277 -6.00 -27.84 3.99
CA ARG A 277 -5.94 -26.44 4.42
C ARG A 277 -4.67 -25.81 3.87
N THR A 278 -4.69 -24.49 3.67
CA THR A 278 -3.48 -23.75 3.38
C THR A 278 -2.66 -23.60 4.67
N GLU A 279 -1.43 -24.12 4.67
CA GLU A 279 -0.44 -23.80 5.70
C GLU A 279 0.12 -22.42 5.40
N LEU A 280 -0.32 -21.43 6.18
CA LEU A 280 0.02 -20.03 6.00
C LEU A 280 1.33 -19.67 6.71
N GLY A 281 2.17 -18.85 6.07
CA GLY A 281 3.32 -18.22 6.69
C GLY A 281 4.40 -19.19 7.18
N VAL A 282 4.60 -20.33 6.50
CA VAL A 282 5.68 -21.28 6.81
C VAL A 282 7.03 -20.57 6.63
N ARG A 283 7.73 -20.30 7.74
CA ARG A 283 9.00 -19.58 7.73
C ARG A 283 10.15 -20.52 7.41
N LEU A 284 11.02 -20.10 6.52
CA LEU A 284 12.29 -20.76 6.19
C LEU A 284 13.44 -19.85 6.63
N GLU A 285 14.39 -20.43 7.35
CA GLU A 285 15.68 -19.81 7.57
C GLU A 285 16.61 -20.08 6.37
N ARG A 286 17.67 -19.32 6.25
CA ARG A 286 18.60 -19.43 5.13
C ARG A 286 19.28 -20.80 5.11
N GLY A 287 19.23 -21.48 3.95
CA GLY A 287 19.79 -22.82 3.77
C GLY A 287 19.04 -23.94 4.49
N GLU A 288 17.91 -23.65 5.13
CA GLU A 288 17.09 -24.62 5.84
C GLU A 288 16.31 -25.52 4.86
N THR A 289 16.20 -26.79 5.19
CA THR A 289 15.20 -27.69 4.59
C THR A 289 14.14 -27.98 5.64
N ARG A 290 12.92 -27.44 5.42
CA ARG A 290 11.80 -27.55 6.37
C ARG A 290 10.81 -28.61 5.93
N ALA A 291 10.45 -29.50 6.86
CA ALA A 291 9.40 -30.49 6.65
C ALA A 291 8.03 -29.87 6.95
N VAL A 292 7.06 -30.07 6.03
CA VAL A 292 5.69 -29.60 6.17
C VAL A 292 4.74 -30.76 5.88
N LYS A 293 3.74 -30.98 6.72
CA LYS A 293 2.74 -32.03 6.53
C LYS A 293 1.44 -31.41 6.04
N LEU A 294 0.94 -31.88 4.88
CA LEU A 294 -0.31 -31.45 4.27
C LEU A 294 -1.33 -32.61 4.32
N VAL A 295 -2.45 -32.43 5.00
CA VAL A 295 -3.48 -33.44 5.16
C VAL A 295 -4.63 -33.16 4.19
N LEU A 296 -4.88 -34.09 3.26
CA LEU A 296 -5.97 -33.99 2.31
C LEU A 296 -7.28 -34.48 2.96
N THR A 297 -8.29 -33.62 2.86
CA THR A 297 -9.67 -33.89 3.28
C THR A 297 -10.63 -33.62 2.13
N HIS A 298 -11.86 -34.12 2.20
CA HIS A 298 -12.87 -33.78 1.20
C HIS A 298 -13.19 -32.25 1.27
N GLY A 299 -12.93 -31.55 0.17
CA GLY A 299 -13.27 -30.16 0.01
C GLY A 299 -14.78 -29.94 -0.17
N ARG A 300 -15.24 -28.75 0.17
CA ARG A 300 -16.61 -28.28 -0.07
C ARG A 300 -16.68 -27.37 -1.29
N MET A 301 -17.82 -27.35 -1.94
CA MET A 301 -18.16 -26.39 -3.00
C MET A 301 -18.91 -25.21 -2.38
N VAL A 302 -18.61 -24.00 -2.82
CA VAL A 302 -19.22 -22.76 -2.34
C VAL A 302 -20.08 -22.18 -3.47
N PRO A 303 -21.41 -22.28 -3.39
CA PRO A 303 -22.30 -21.59 -4.32
C PRO A 303 -22.36 -20.10 -3.95
N ILE A 304 -22.13 -19.24 -4.95
CA ILE A 304 -22.09 -17.78 -4.78
C ILE A 304 -23.05 -17.14 -5.77
N VAL A 305 -23.80 -16.14 -5.31
CA VAL A 305 -24.65 -15.29 -6.15
C VAL A 305 -24.21 -13.83 -5.99
N VAL A 306 -24.02 -13.14 -7.11
CA VAL A 306 -23.67 -11.71 -7.14
C VAL A 306 -24.93 -10.91 -7.47
N THR A 307 -25.22 -9.87 -6.67
CA THR A 307 -26.44 -9.07 -6.78
C THR A 307 -26.13 -7.58 -6.85
N ASP A 308 -27.05 -6.82 -7.42
CA ASP A 308 -27.06 -5.35 -7.41
C ASP A 308 -27.77 -4.88 -6.11
N GLY A 309 -26.93 -4.59 -5.09
CA GLY A 309 -27.43 -4.17 -3.78
C GLY A 309 -27.88 -5.32 -2.86
N GLU A 310 -28.33 -4.94 -1.67
CA GLU A 310 -28.67 -5.83 -0.54
C GLU A 310 -30.20 -6.10 -0.38
N GLY A 311 -31.07 -5.52 -1.21
CA GLY A 311 -32.53 -5.58 -1.07
C GLY A 311 -33.11 -7.02 -1.08
N ASP A 312 -34.39 -7.14 -0.69
CA ASP A 312 -35.11 -8.43 -0.61
C ASP A 312 -35.30 -9.13 -1.96
N ASN A 313 -35.35 -8.38 -3.05
CA ASN A 313 -35.41 -8.89 -4.43
C ASN A 313 -34.32 -8.24 -5.32
N PRO A 314 -33.05 -8.49 -5.02
CA PRO A 314 -31.98 -7.83 -5.75
C PRO A 314 -31.87 -8.39 -7.18
N VAL A 315 -31.53 -7.51 -8.11
CA VAL A 315 -31.23 -7.90 -9.48
C VAL A 315 -29.91 -8.67 -9.49
N VAL A 316 -29.86 -9.81 -10.16
CA VAL A 316 -28.65 -10.62 -10.29
C VAL A 316 -27.67 -9.96 -11.26
N VAL A 317 -26.36 -10.10 -10.98
CA VAL A 317 -25.28 -9.55 -11.80
C VAL A 317 -24.59 -10.67 -12.55
N PRO A 318 -24.85 -10.84 -13.87
CA PRO A 318 -24.17 -11.82 -14.70
C PRO A 318 -22.75 -11.35 -15.06
N ASN A 319 -21.90 -12.32 -15.43
CA ASN A 319 -20.52 -12.08 -15.85
C ASN A 319 -19.64 -11.35 -14.83
N ALA A 320 -20.02 -11.36 -13.55
CA ALA A 320 -19.17 -10.87 -12.49
C ALA A 320 -17.98 -11.82 -12.28
N ASP A 321 -16.78 -11.28 -12.17
CA ASP A 321 -15.61 -12.05 -11.73
C ASP A 321 -15.67 -12.20 -10.21
N VAL A 322 -15.52 -13.43 -9.73
CA VAL A 322 -15.61 -13.80 -8.32
C VAL A 322 -14.32 -14.46 -7.87
N LEU A 323 -13.85 -14.08 -6.69
CA LEU A 323 -12.67 -14.63 -6.02
C LEU A 323 -13.09 -15.25 -4.68
N LEU A 324 -12.47 -16.38 -4.33
CA LEU A 324 -12.65 -17.03 -3.03
C LEU A 324 -11.30 -17.37 -2.44
N VAL A 325 -11.02 -16.90 -1.22
CA VAL A 325 -9.71 -16.99 -0.57
C VAL A 325 -9.82 -17.58 0.82
N GLU A 326 -8.99 -18.56 1.15
CA GLU A 326 -8.90 -19.14 2.49
C GLU A 326 -8.25 -18.13 3.45
N GLY A 327 -8.90 -17.88 4.59
CA GLY A 327 -8.45 -16.93 5.61
C GLY A 327 -8.35 -15.47 5.15
N GLY A 328 -8.79 -15.14 3.93
CA GLY A 328 -8.67 -13.81 3.33
C GLY A 328 -7.26 -13.41 2.88
N VAL A 329 -6.25 -14.27 3.14
CA VAL A 329 -4.82 -13.97 2.92
C VAL A 329 -4.06 -15.07 2.20
N SER A 330 -4.69 -16.22 1.90
CA SER A 330 -4.04 -17.33 1.20
C SER A 330 -3.56 -16.93 -0.19
N SER A 331 -2.36 -17.34 -0.54
CA SER A 331 -1.77 -17.15 -1.87
C SER A 331 -2.40 -18.04 -2.97
N PHE A 332 -3.49 -18.75 -2.68
CA PHE A 332 -4.12 -19.69 -3.61
C PHE A 332 -5.61 -19.40 -3.81
N PRO A 333 -5.97 -18.23 -4.38
CA PRO A 333 -7.36 -17.88 -4.61
C PRO A 333 -8.00 -18.77 -5.66
N LEU A 334 -9.26 -19.12 -5.47
CA LEU A 334 -10.12 -19.70 -6.48
C LEU A 334 -10.87 -18.59 -7.21
N GLN A 335 -11.02 -18.75 -8.52
CA GLN A 335 -11.64 -17.77 -9.38
C GLN A 335 -12.74 -18.38 -10.21
N GLY A 336 -13.76 -17.59 -10.50
CA GLY A 336 -14.81 -17.94 -11.43
C GLY A 336 -15.59 -16.73 -11.90
N ARG A 337 -16.47 -16.96 -12.85
CA ARG A 337 -17.34 -15.92 -13.41
C ARG A 337 -18.79 -16.34 -13.27
N THR A 338 -19.66 -15.42 -12.86
CA THR A 338 -21.09 -15.69 -12.72
C THR A 338 -21.74 -15.94 -14.09
N ASN A 339 -22.69 -16.87 -14.11
CA ASN A 339 -23.53 -17.18 -15.26
C ASN A 339 -24.65 -16.13 -15.46
N GLY A 340 -25.57 -16.38 -16.41
CA GLY A 340 -26.71 -15.50 -16.68
C GLY A 340 -27.68 -15.29 -15.51
N PHE A 341 -27.60 -16.13 -14.48
CA PHE A 341 -28.36 -16.02 -13.23
C PHE A 341 -27.56 -15.40 -12.09
N GLY A 342 -26.42 -14.79 -12.38
CA GLY A 342 -25.53 -14.19 -11.37
C GLY A 342 -24.83 -15.22 -10.47
N GLN A 343 -24.80 -16.49 -10.83
CA GLN A 343 -24.33 -17.57 -9.97
C GLN A 343 -23.00 -18.16 -10.46
N VAL A 344 -22.15 -18.53 -9.51
CA VAL A 344 -20.93 -19.33 -9.72
C VAL A 344 -20.72 -20.27 -8.53
N THR A 345 -20.18 -21.44 -8.77
CA THR A 345 -19.79 -22.37 -7.71
C THR A 345 -18.29 -22.56 -7.73
N LEU A 346 -17.62 -22.22 -6.63
CA LEU A 346 -16.16 -22.32 -6.47
C LEU A 346 -15.80 -23.43 -5.49
N GLY A 347 -14.73 -24.10 -5.77
CA GLY A 347 -14.22 -25.21 -4.96
C GLY A 347 -13.53 -26.27 -5.81
N PRO A 348 -13.04 -27.35 -5.17
CA PRO A 348 -13.18 -27.67 -3.73
C PRO A 348 -12.29 -26.82 -2.84
N VAL A 349 -12.79 -26.42 -1.67
CA VAL A 349 -12.03 -25.69 -0.63
C VAL A 349 -12.10 -26.43 0.70
N ALA A 350 -11.05 -26.30 1.49
CA ALA A 350 -11.01 -26.87 2.83
C ALA A 350 -12.05 -26.20 3.76
N LYS A 351 -12.42 -26.88 4.85
CA LYS A 351 -13.23 -26.27 5.92
C LYS A 351 -12.40 -25.22 6.64
N GLY A 352 -12.99 -24.07 6.93
CA GLY A 352 -12.34 -22.95 7.63
C GLY A 352 -12.86 -21.61 7.15
N GLN A 353 -12.25 -20.56 7.63
CA GLN A 353 -12.61 -19.19 7.24
C GLN A 353 -12.32 -18.95 5.75
N LEU A 354 -13.32 -18.50 5.04
CA LEU A 354 -13.23 -18.11 3.64
C LEU A 354 -13.74 -16.68 3.47
N VAL A 355 -13.10 -15.95 2.59
CA VAL A 355 -13.51 -14.61 2.17
C VAL A 355 -13.77 -14.63 0.68
N ALA A 356 -14.90 -14.06 0.26
CA ALA A 356 -15.24 -13.90 -1.13
C ALA A 356 -15.17 -12.44 -1.55
N ALA A 357 -14.84 -12.20 -2.82
CA ALA A 357 -14.84 -10.90 -3.45
C ALA A 357 -15.48 -10.99 -4.83
N ALA A 358 -16.07 -9.91 -5.31
CA ALA A 358 -16.62 -9.84 -6.65
C ALA A 358 -16.45 -8.46 -7.27
N ARG A 359 -16.42 -8.43 -8.61
CA ARG A 359 -16.45 -7.21 -9.42
C ARG A 359 -17.22 -7.47 -10.71
N ALA A 360 -17.82 -6.44 -11.24
CA ALA A 360 -18.51 -6.47 -12.53
C ALA A 360 -18.43 -5.10 -13.21
N ASP A 361 -18.58 -5.08 -14.53
CA ASP A 361 -18.57 -3.84 -15.30
C ASP A 361 -19.72 -2.93 -14.85
N GLY A 362 -19.42 -1.66 -14.57
CA GLY A 362 -20.39 -0.67 -14.09
C GLY A 362 -20.69 -0.73 -12.59
N PHE A 363 -20.03 -1.62 -11.86
CA PHE A 363 -20.19 -1.76 -10.42
C PHE A 363 -18.87 -1.48 -9.70
N VAL A 364 -18.99 -1.02 -8.46
CA VAL A 364 -17.86 -0.94 -7.52
C VAL A 364 -17.54 -2.34 -7.03
N ALA A 365 -16.26 -2.71 -7.05
CA ALA A 365 -15.82 -4.01 -6.58
C ALA A 365 -16.07 -4.17 -5.07
N LYS A 366 -16.53 -5.36 -4.66
CA LYS A 366 -16.67 -5.74 -3.25
C LYS A 366 -15.52 -6.69 -2.87
N SER A 367 -14.68 -6.26 -1.96
CA SER A 367 -13.41 -6.94 -1.65
C SER A 367 -13.47 -7.94 -0.49
N SER A 368 -14.50 -7.93 0.34
CA SER A 368 -14.51 -8.74 1.55
C SER A 368 -15.92 -9.12 1.97
N VAL A 369 -16.31 -10.36 1.66
CA VAL A 369 -17.53 -10.98 2.17
C VAL A 369 -17.16 -12.28 2.86
N ALA A 370 -17.45 -12.39 4.16
CA ALA A 370 -17.21 -13.60 4.90
C ALA A 370 -18.13 -14.73 4.43
N VAL A 371 -17.56 -15.90 4.18
CA VAL A 371 -18.30 -17.11 3.79
C VAL A 371 -18.54 -17.96 5.03
N PRO A 372 -19.78 -18.26 5.42
CA PRO A 372 -20.07 -19.03 6.61
C PRO A 372 -19.53 -20.46 6.52
N ASP A 373 -19.15 -21.05 7.66
CA ASP A 373 -18.67 -22.43 7.72
C ASP A 373 -19.73 -23.46 7.29
N VAL A 374 -20.98 -23.18 7.63
CA VAL A 374 -22.16 -23.97 7.19
C VAL A 374 -22.92 -23.14 6.16
N ILE A 375 -22.90 -23.61 4.93
CA ILE A 375 -23.58 -22.95 3.81
C ILE A 375 -25.00 -23.50 3.72
N ALA A 376 -25.97 -22.70 4.12
CA ALA A 376 -27.41 -23.06 4.06
C ALA A 376 -28.06 -22.67 2.72
N GLY A 377 -27.33 -22.06 1.80
CA GLY A 377 -27.79 -21.59 0.49
C GLY A 377 -26.67 -20.88 -0.25
N ASP A 378 -27.02 -20.06 -1.24
CA ASP A 378 -26.01 -19.29 -1.98
C ASP A 378 -25.42 -18.17 -1.09
N VAL A 379 -24.09 -18.01 -1.12
CA VAL A 379 -23.40 -16.88 -0.51
C VAL A 379 -23.64 -15.65 -1.38
N ARG A 380 -24.32 -14.66 -0.84
CA ARG A 380 -24.66 -13.43 -1.57
C ARG A 380 -23.52 -12.41 -1.48
N ILE A 381 -23.12 -11.87 -2.63
CA ILE A 381 -22.18 -10.75 -2.73
C ILE A 381 -22.91 -9.56 -3.36
N PRO A 382 -23.32 -8.57 -2.56
CA PRO A 382 -23.97 -7.37 -3.08
C PRO A 382 -22.92 -6.43 -3.65
N LEU A 383 -23.07 -6.03 -4.90
CA LEU A 383 -22.30 -4.96 -5.55
C LEU A 383 -23.10 -3.67 -5.56
N VAL A 384 -22.40 -2.55 -5.52
CA VAL A 384 -23.01 -1.22 -5.63
C VAL A 384 -22.76 -0.67 -7.04
N ARG A 385 -23.80 -0.13 -7.71
CA ARG A 385 -23.61 0.52 -9.00
C ARG A 385 -22.68 1.71 -8.88
N GLY A 386 -21.63 1.69 -9.67
CA GLY A 386 -20.74 2.84 -9.82
C GLY A 386 -21.43 3.98 -10.53
N GLY A 387 -21.14 5.19 -10.09
CA GLY A 387 -21.54 6.40 -10.80
C GLY A 387 -20.54 6.76 -11.89
N SER A 388 -20.75 7.91 -12.53
CA SER A 388 -19.82 8.50 -13.49
C SER A 388 -19.50 9.96 -13.15
N LEU A 389 -18.23 10.30 -13.23
CA LEU A 389 -17.77 11.68 -13.07
C LEU A 389 -17.21 12.16 -14.41
N ARG A 390 -17.76 13.26 -14.91
CA ARG A 390 -17.27 13.93 -16.11
C ARG A 390 -16.65 15.26 -15.71
N GLY A 391 -15.72 15.75 -16.52
CA GLY A 391 -15.16 17.07 -16.28
C GLY A 391 -14.32 17.56 -17.42
N ASP A 392 -13.90 18.79 -17.26
CA ASP A 392 -12.97 19.47 -18.15
C ASP A 392 -11.83 20.07 -17.33
N VAL A 393 -10.63 20.06 -17.92
CA VAL A 393 -9.41 20.55 -17.33
C VAL A 393 -8.86 21.68 -18.18
N VAL A 394 -8.67 22.84 -17.58
CA VAL A 394 -8.20 24.05 -18.28
C VAL A 394 -7.06 24.73 -17.49
N ASP A 395 -6.33 25.62 -18.17
CA ASP A 395 -5.44 26.57 -17.49
C ASP A 395 -6.22 27.81 -17.02
N ARG A 396 -5.54 28.74 -16.32
CA ARG A 396 -6.15 30.01 -15.87
C ARG A 396 -6.66 30.90 -17.00
N ASP A 397 -6.16 30.74 -18.21
CA ASP A 397 -6.61 31.47 -19.41
C ASP A 397 -7.82 30.77 -20.06
N GLY A 398 -8.29 29.66 -19.53
CA GLY A 398 -9.40 28.86 -20.08
C GLY A 398 -9.03 27.97 -21.27
N ARG A 399 -7.72 27.74 -21.51
CA ARG A 399 -7.26 26.83 -22.56
C ARG A 399 -7.31 25.39 -22.05
N SER A 400 -7.85 24.52 -22.87
CA SER A 400 -7.95 23.08 -22.56
C SER A 400 -6.59 22.40 -22.37
N ILE A 401 -6.48 21.55 -21.36
CA ILE A 401 -5.28 20.76 -21.05
C ILE A 401 -5.54 19.29 -21.35
N GLY A 402 -4.97 18.81 -22.46
CA GLY A 402 -5.00 17.40 -22.85
C GLY A 402 -3.84 16.62 -22.24
N GLY A 403 -4.03 15.32 -21.99
CA GLY A 403 -3.00 14.44 -21.43
C GLY A 403 -2.80 14.54 -19.92
N ALA A 404 -3.64 15.28 -19.22
CA ALA A 404 -3.64 15.31 -17.76
C ALA A 404 -4.21 14.00 -17.21
N THR A 405 -3.55 13.44 -16.20
CA THR A 405 -4.04 12.26 -15.48
C THR A 405 -5.06 12.67 -14.44
N VAL A 406 -6.14 11.89 -14.34
CA VAL A 406 -7.26 12.14 -13.43
C VAL A 406 -7.42 10.96 -12.49
N GLU A 407 -7.47 11.23 -11.22
CA GLU A 407 -7.72 10.27 -10.13
C GLU A 407 -8.92 10.75 -9.34
N ILE A 408 -9.81 9.84 -8.93
CA ILE A 408 -10.99 10.21 -8.16
C ILE A 408 -10.74 9.90 -6.69
N VAL A 409 -10.85 10.92 -5.87
CA VAL A 409 -10.63 10.83 -4.41
C VAL A 409 -11.84 11.34 -3.65
N GLY A 410 -12.02 10.85 -2.43
CA GLY A 410 -13.13 11.28 -1.59
C GLY A 410 -13.52 10.23 -0.56
N THR A 411 -14.80 10.19 -0.23
CA THR A 411 -15.37 9.17 0.67
C THR A 411 -16.61 8.56 0.03
N ASP A 412 -16.79 7.25 0.20
CA ASP A 412 -18.01 6.56 -0.19
C ASP A 412 -19.20 6.88 0.75
N LEU A 413 -20.35 6.22 0.53
CA LEU A 413 -21.53 6.41 1.35
C LEU A 413 -21.35 5.97 2.81
N ASP A 414 -20.42 5.06 3.06
CA ASP A 414 -20.08 4.56 4.40
C ASP A 414 -18.97 5.40 5.07
N GLY A 415 -18.49 6.45 4.39
CA GLY A 415 -17.42 7.31 4.87
C GLY A 415 -16.01 6.73 4.66
N MET A 416 -15.91 5.61 3.92
CA MET A 416 -14.61 5.01 3.58
C MET A 416 -13.90 5.82 2.50
N PRO A 417 -12.58 5.99 2.59
CA PRO A 417 -11.83 6.70 1.56
C PRO A 417 -11.99 6.04 0.19
N ILE A 418 -12.22 6.87 -0.81
CA ILE A 418 -12.17 6.49 -2.21
C ILE A 418 -10.85 6.96 -2.79
N ASP A 419 -10.16 6.03 -3.41
CA ASP A 419 -8.95 6.25 -4.19
C ASP A 419 -9.15 5.43 -5.47
N ALA A 420 -9.88 6.02 -6.40
CA ALA A 420 -10.32 5.32 -7.61
C ALA A 420 -9.52 5.80 -8.82
N THR A 421 -8.76 4.88 -9.38
CA THR A 421 -8.20 4.96 -10.73
C THR A 421 -8.84 3.88 -11.59
N PRO A 422 -9.06 4.10 -12.90
CA PRO A 422 -9.59 3.06 -13.74
C PRO A 422 -8.57 1.92 -13.86
N LEU A 423 -9.01 0.74 -13.52
CA LEU A 423 -8.29 -0.46 -13.92
C LEU A 423 -8.78 -0.80 -15.33
N SER A 424 -7.94 -0.74 -16.35
CA SER A 424 -8.37 -1.24 -17.66
C SER A 424 -8.72 -2.72 -17.49
N SER A 425 -9.92 -3.12 -17.93
CA SER A 425 -10.42 -4.49 -17.78
C SER A 425 -9.48 -5.51 -18.45
N GLU A 426 -8.77 -5.09 -19.49
CA GLU A 426 -7.78 -5.91 -20.20
C GLU A 426 -6.47 -6.04 -19.42
N PHE A 427 -6.05 -4.98 -18.76
CA PHE A 427 -4.85 -5.00 -17.93
C PHE A 427 -5.05 -5.83 -16.65
N GLN A 428 -6.23 -5.80 -16.06
CA GLN A 428 -6.60 -6.69 -14.96
C GLN A 428 -6.64 -8.15 -15.39
N LYS A 429 -7.20 -8.46 -16.56
CA LYS A 429 -7.18 -9.81 -17.13
C LYS A 429 -5.75 -10.27 -17.37
N ALA A 430 -4.90 -9.36 -17.83
CA ALA A 430 -3.50 -9.61 -18.08
C ALA A 430 -2.69 -9.82 -16.79
N HIS A 431 -2.90 -9.03 -15.77
CA HIS A 431 -2.26 -9.18 -14.46
C HIS A 431 -2.69 -10.48 -13.78
N PHE A 432 -3.96 -10.83 -13.86
CA PHE A 432 -4.50 -12.09 -13.39
C PHE A 432 -3.93 -13.31 -14.12
N ALA A 433 -3.87 -13.25 -15.45
CA ALA A 433 -3.29 -14.31 -16.26
C ALA A 433 -1.80 -14.45 -15.98
N TRP A 434 -1.11 -13.35 -15.73
CA TRP A 434 0.32 -13.33 -15.36
C TRP A 434 0.54 -13.93 -13.96
N ALA A 435 -0.24 -13.57 -12.99
CA ALA A 435 -0.17 -14.12 -11.64
C ALA A 435 -0.38 -15.64 -11.60
N LEU A 436 -1.20 -16.17 -12.51
CA LEU A 436 -1.54 -17.60 -12.56
C LEU A 436 -0.69 -18.44 -13.53
N ALA A 437 -0.06 -17.83 -14.55
CA ALA A 437 0.57 -18.55 -15.65
C ALA A 437 2.09 -18.75 -15.53
N GLY A 438 2.74 -18.15 -14.54
CA GLY A 438 4.21 -18.21 -14.40
C GLY A 438 4.96 -17.21 -15.31
N PRO A 439 6.28 -17.17 -15.21
CA PRO A 439 7.09 -16.13 -15.84
C PRO A 439 6.93 -16.12 -17.36
N SER A 440 6.65 -14.94 -17.90
CA SER A 440 6.65 -14.73 -19.34
C SER A 440 8.07 -14.49 -19.83
N PRO A 441 8.48 -15.10 -20.93
CA PRO A 441 9.67 -14.64 -21.66
C PRO A 441 9.34 -13.30 -22.31
N LEU A 442 9.66 -12.20 -21.62
CA LEU A 442 9.52 -10.84 -22.15
C LEU A 442 10.41 -10.57 -23.38
N LEU A 443 11.29 -11.52 -23.72
CA LEU A 443 12.21 -11.46 -24.84
C LEU A 443 12.23 -12.78 -25.59
N PRO A 444 12.33 -12.78 -26.93
CA PRO A 444 12.50 -14.00 -27.71
C PRO A 444 13.75 -14.74 -27.26
N ALA A 445 13.62 -16.04 -27.10
CA ALA A 445 14.66 -16.94 -26.56
C ALA A 445 16.03 -16.88 -27.29
N GLY A 446 16.10 -16.28 -28.47
CA GLY A 446 17.32 -16.15 -29.28
C GLY A 446 18.16 -14.90 -29.01
N GLU A 447 17.64 -13.87 -28.37
CA GLU A 447 18.34 -12.59 -28.24
C GLU A 447 19.10 -12.38 -26.93
N LEU A 448 18.69 -13.02 -25.86
CA LEU A 448 19.46 -13.03 -24.62
C LEU A 448 20.55 -14.11 -24.57
N GLY A 449 20.56 -14.98 -25.56
CA GLY A 449 21.57 -16.01 -25.73
C GLY A 449 21.66 -17.08 -24.64
N VAL A 450 20.76 -17.05 -23.63
CA VAL A 450 21.03 -17.78 -22.42
C VAL A 450 19.82 -18.17 -21.58
N MET A 451 18.58 -18.01 -21.97
CA MET A 451 17.50 -18.38 -21.05
C MET A 451 16.71 -19.59 -21.53
N GLN A 452 17.32 -20.76 -21.41
CA GLN A 452 16.63 -22.05 -21.34
C GLN A 452 16.40 -22.39 -19.86
N GLY A 453 15.42 -21.80 -19.23
CA GLY A 453 15.00 -22.06 -17.87
C GLY A 453 13.85 -21.15 -17.44
N PRO A 454 13.08 -21.49 -16.41
CA PRO A 454 12.03 -20.60 -15.92
C PRO A 454 12.66 -19.29 -15.45
N VAL A 455 12.38 -18.22 -16.18
CA VAL A 455 12.73 -16.86 -15.76
C VAL A 455 11.87 -16.55 -14.54
N PRO A 456 12.47 -16.22 -13.40
CA PRO A 456 11.68 -15.78 -12.26
C PRO A 456 10.95 -14.47 -12.63
N PRO A 457 9.74 -14.24 -12.10
CA PRO A 457 8.96 -13.06 -12.40
C PRO A 457 9.79 -11.80 -12.17
N ILE A 458 9.74 -10.89 -13.13
CA ILE A 458 10.42 -9.60 -13.04
C ILE A 458 9.60 -8.76 -12.07
N PRO A 459 10.16 -8.30 -10.94
CA PRO A 459 9.46 -7.30 -10.13
C PRO A 459 9.35 -6.03 -10.97
N MET A 460 8.15 -5.60 -11.27
CA MET A 460 7.89 -4.31 -11.89
C MET A 460 8.09 -3.23 -10.83
N GLY A 461 9.15 -2.42 -10.97
CA GLY A 461 9.43 -1.27 -10.12
C GLY A 461 9.88 -1.56 -8.68
N PRO A 462 10.21 -0.55 -7.87
CA PRO A 462 10.18 -0.66 -6.43
C PRO A 462 8.71 -0.92 -6.08
N GLY A 463 8.37 -2.21 -6.02
CA GLY A 463 7.03 -2.60 -5.62
C GLY A 463 6.72 -2.00 -4.27
N PRO A 464 5.47 -1.62 -4.01
CA PRO A 464 5.00 -1.51 -2.65
C PRO A 464 5.41 -2.77 -1.88
N ALA A 465 5.52 -2.64 -0.58
CA ALA A 465 5.74 -3.78 0.32
C ALA A 465 4.99 -5.01 -0.20
N ALA A 466 5.61 -6.17 -0.14
CA ALA A 466 5.08 -7.41 -0.74
C ALA A 466 3.55 -7.44 -0.61
N PRO A 467 2.81 -7.71 -1.71
CA PRO A 467 1.36 -7.58 -1.71
C PRO A 467 0.79 -8.34 -0.51
N GLN A 468 -0.06 -7.69 0.27
CA GLN A 468 -0.56 -8.23 1.53
C GLN A 468 -1.49 -9.42 1.33
N GLY A 469 -1.79 -9.76 0.05
CA GLY A 469 -2.55 -10.94 -0.34
C GLY A 469 -3.18 -10.78 -1.73
N PRO A 470 -3.60 -11.90 -2.34
CA PRO A 470 -4.19 -11.89 -3.67
C PRO A 470 -5.49 -11.08 -3.80
N MET A 471 -6.16 -10.79 -2.68
CA MET A 471 -7.35 -9.94 -2.64
C MET A 471 -7.01 -8.47 -2.84
N GLU A 472 -5.94 -8.03 -2.24
CA GLU A 472 -5.46 -6.64 -2.34
C GLU A 472 -4.91 -6.33 -3.73
N GLU A 473 -4.17 -7.27 -4.34
CA GLU A 473 -3.75 -7.18 -5.74
C GLU A 473 -4.93 -7.14 -6.73
N LEU A 474 -6.00 -7.88 -6.44
CA LEU A 474 -7.17 -7.93 -7.32
C LEU A 474 -7.96 -6.62 -7.31
N PHE A 475 -8.08 -5.97 -6.16
CA PHE A 475 -8.97 -4.84 -5.95
C PHE A 475 -8.26 -3.53 -5.59
N SER A 476 -6.95 -3.58 -5.26
CA SER A 476 -6.18 -2.37 -5.06
C SER A 476 -5.91 -1.66 -6.39
N ALA A 477 -5.94 -0.36 -6.36
CA ALA A 477 -5.41 0.49 -7.42
C ALA A 477 -3.87 0.43 -7.42
N GLY A 478 -3.32 -0.78 -7.65
CA GLY A 478 -1.87 -0.98 -7.74
C GLY A 478 -1.29 -0.29 -9.00
N PRO A 479 0.02 -0.37 -9.22
CA PRO A 479 0.71 0.29 -10.34
C PRO A 479 0.25 -0.15 -11.74
N VAL A 480 -0.82 -0.91 -11.80
CA VAL A 480 -1.42 -1.52 -12.99
C VAL A 480 -2.67 -0.76 -13.48
N SER A 481 -3.13 0.25 -12.72
CA SER A 481 -4.24 1.08 -13.12
C SER A 481 -3.79 2.13 -14.14
N GLU A 482 -4.39 2.14 -15.32
CA GLU A 482 -4.25 3.29 -16.21
C GLU A 482 -5.10 4.44 -15.66
N PRO A 483 -4.51 5.59 -15.33
CA PRO A 483 -5.28 6.74 -14.89
C PRO A 483 -6.21 7.20 -16.01
N TRP A 484 -7.37 7.75 -15.66
CA TRP A 484 -8.15 8.48 -16.63
C TRP A 484 -7.32 9.65 -17.16
N VAL A 485 -7.33 9.84 -18.46
CA VAL A 485 -6.51 10.87 -19.10
C VAL A 485 -7.44 11.83 -19.85
N THR A 486 -7.19 13.13 -19.71
CA THR A 486 -7.96 14.12 -20.47
C THR A 486 -7.65 14.03 -21.96
N SER A 487 -8.70 14.11 -22.78
CA SER A 487 -8.62 14.26 -24.23
C SER A 487 -7.99 15.62 -24.61
N GLN A 488 -7.70 15.83 -25.90
CA GLN A 488 -7.06 17.08 -26.36
C GLN A 488 -7.87 18.35 -26.07
N ASP A 489 -9.19 18.21 -25.95
CA ASP A 489 -10.11 19.27 -25.55
C ASP A 489 -10.26 19.42 -24.02
N GLY A 490 -9.41 18.77 -23.25
CA GLY A 490 -9.39 18.81 -21.80
C GLY A 490 -10.45 17.97 -21.10
N ALA A 491 -11.33 17.30 -21.84
CA ALA A 491 -12.43 16.52 -21.26
C ALA A 491 -11.97 15.17 -20.71
N PHE A 492 -12.61 14.70 -19.61
CA PHE A 492 -12.46 13.34 -19.08
C PHE A 492 -13.80 12.73 -18.70
N HIS A 493 -13.83 11.40 -18.63
CA HIS A 493 -14.98 10.63 -18.16
C HIS A 493 -14.51 9.42 -17.32
N ALA A 494 -14.70 9.52 -16.02
CA ALA A 494 -14.39 8.46 -15.08
C ALA A 494 -15.65 7.62 -14.78
N SER A 495 -15.56 6.29 -14.97
CA SER A 495 -16.63 5.33 -14.64
C SER A 495 -16.03 3.91 -14.63
N PRO A 496 -16.42 3.00 -13.69
CA PRO A 496 -17.30 3.25 -12.54
C PRO A 496 -16.60 4.00 -11.41
N VAL A 497 -17.29 4.94 -10.78
CA VAL A 497 -16.80 5.65 -9.59
C VAL A 497 -17.65 5.23 -8.40
N PRO A 498 -17.06 4.90 -7.24
CA PRO A 498 -17.83 4.66 -6.03
C PRO A 498 -18.79 5.82 -5.71
N PRO A 499 -20.07 5.54 -5.41
CA PRO A 499 -20.98 6.59 -4.98
C PRO A 499 -20.56 7.15 -3.63
N GLY A 500 -20.76 8.45 -3.42
CA GLY A 500 -20.32 9.13 -2.22
C GLY A 500 -19.98 10.58 -2.49
N ARG A 501 -19.10 11.16 -1.69
CA ARG A 501 -18.57 12.51 -1.88
C ARG A 501 -17.21 12.43 -2.57
N VAL A 502 -17.15 12.84 -3.82
CA VAL A 502 -15.99 12.64 -4.68
C VAL A 502 -15.52 13.95 -5.32
N ARG A 503 -14.25 14.01 -5.65
CA ARG A 503 -13.62 15.04 -6.47
C ARG A 503 -12.57 14.45 -7.38
N ALA A 504 -12.26 15.13 -8.46
CA ALA A 504 -11.16 14.78 -9.34
C ALA A 504 -9.85 15.40 -8.82
N LEU A 505 -8.81 14.61 -8.69
CA LEU A 505 -7.44 15.01 -8.49
C LEU A 505 -6.72 14.91 -9.84
N VAL A 506 -6.21 16.03 -10.34
CA VAL A 506 -5.66 16.13 -11.69
C VAL A 506 -4.18 16.48 -11.64
N ARG A 507 -3.37 15.71 -12.38
CA ARG A 507 -1.92 15.90 -12.49
C ARG A 507 -1.50 16.06 -13.95
N HIS A 508 -0.59 16.98 -14.21
CA HIS A 508 0.03 17.15 -15.53
C HIS A 508 1.51 17.53 -15.35
N PRO A 509 2.43 17.04 -16.22
CA PRO A 509 3.87 17.33 -16.06
C PRO A 509 4.25 18.82 -16.07
N SER A 510 3.47 19.66 -16.77
CA SER A 510 3.74 21.09 -16.93
C SER A 510 2.89 22.00 -16.04
N PHE A 511 2.07 21.42 -15.16
CA PHE A 511 1.17 22.17 -14.28
C PHE A 511 1.23 21.63 -12.84
N VAL A 512 0.82 22.45 -11.91
CA VAL A 512 0.65 22.05 -10.51
C VAL A 512 -0.60 21.15 -10.39
N GLU A 513 -0.49 20.13 -9.57
CA GLU A 513 -1.62 19.27 -9.21
C GLU A 513 -2.77 20.11 -8.63
N ALA A 514 -3.98 19.85 -9.09
CA ALA A 514 -5.18 20.51 -8.58
C ALA A 514 -6.32 19.52 -8.38
N THR A 515 -7.28 19.93 -7.53
CA THR A 515 -8.51 19.15 -7.28
C THR A 515 -9.72 19.93 -7.72
N SER A 516 -10.74 19.22 -8.21
CA SER A 516 -12.04 19.81 -8.45
C SER A 516 -12.75 20.18 -7.14
N GLU A 517 -13.87 20.87 -7.26
CA GLU A 517 -14.89 20.93 -6.21
C GLU A 517 -15.35 19.51 -5.81
N MET A 518 -15.83 19.38 -4.57
CA MET A 518 -16.41 18.14 -4.07
C MET A 518 -17.87 18.02 -4.55
N VAL A 519 -18.22 16.89 -5.16
CA VAL A 519 -19.58 16.60 -5.62
C VAL A 519 -20.10 15.32 -4.95
N THR A 520 -21.43 15.25 -4.78
CA THR A 520 -22.08 14.03 -4.28
C THR A 520 -22.54 13.19 -5.47
N LEU A 521 -22.11 11.94 -5.50
CA LEU A 521 -22.41 10.98 -6.55
C LEU A 521 -23.31 9.87 -6.00
N ALA A 522 -24.52 9.77 -6.52
CA ALA A 522 -25.45 8.69 -6.18
C ALA A 522 -25.07 7.38 -6.91
N PRO A 523 -25.51 6.19 -6.40
CA PRO A 523 -25.35 4.94 -7.13
C PRO A 523 -25.91 5.02 -8.55
N GLY A 524 -25.10 4.70 -9.57
CA GLY A 524 -25.47 4.85 -10.99
C GLY A 524 -25.70 6.29 -11.48
N GLY A 525 -25.48 7.28 -10.60
CA GLY A 525 -25.64 8.71 -10.92
C GLY A 525 -24.47 9.27 -11.75
N SER A 526 -24.63 10.53 -12.17
CA SER A 526 -23.57 11.26 -12.88
C SER A 526 -23.41 12.66 -12.32
N ALA A 527 -22.15 13.13 -12.25
CA ALA A 527 -21.83 14.50 -11.88
C ALA A 527 -20.81 15.09 -12.86
N THR A 528 -20.72 16.41 -12.92
CA THR A 528 -19.75 17.13 -13.73
C THR A 528 -18.94 18.06 -12.86
N VAL A 529 -17.63 18.14 -13.10
CA VAL A 529 -16.69 19.01 -12.37
C VAL A 529 -15.80 19.78 -13.33
N HIS A 530 -15.28 20.88 -12.86
CA HIS A 530 -14.36 21.74 -13.60
C HIS A 530 -13.04 21.84 -12.82
N VAL A 531 -11.88 21.69 -13.49
CA VAL A 531 -10.57 21.77 -12.84
C VAL A 531 -9.69 22.78 -13.56
N VAL A 532 -9.15 23.73 -12.80
CA VAL A 532 -8.20 24.71 -13.30
C VAL A 532 -6.81 24.34 -12.78
N LEU A 533 -5.85 24.13 -13.67
CA LEU A 533 -4.46 23.87 -13.33
C LEU A 533 -3.62 25.14 -13.40
N ASP A 534 -2.80 25.36 -12.41
CA ASP A 534 -1.84 26.45 -12.37
C ASP A 534 -0.50 26.05 -12.96
N ALA A 535 0.16 26.95 -13.66
CA ALA A 535 1.50 26.71 -14.21
C ALA A 535 2.56 26.47 -13.12
N GLY A 536 2.28 26.95 -11.91
CA GLY A 536 3.19 26.88 -10.78
C GLY A 536 4.37 27.84 -10.87
N GLY A 537 5.11 27.94 -9.76
CA GLY A 537 6.33 28.71 -9.69
C GLY A 537 7.58 27.85 -9.91
N THR A 538 8.73 28.50 -10.04
CA THR A 538 10.04 27.87 -10.12
C THR A 538 10.86 28.23 -8.88
N LEU A 539 11.46 27.22 -8.26
CA LEU A 539 12.44 27.43 -7.18
C LEU A 539 13.84 27.20 -7.76
N GLU A 540 14.63 28.26 -7.79
CA GLU A 540 16.05 28.20 -8.18
C GLU A 540 16.92 28.50 -6.99
N GLY A 541 18.12 27.95 -6.96
CA GLY A 541 19.02 28.29 -5.87
C GLY A 541 20.32 27.50 -5.88
N SER A 542 21.01 27.60 -4.77
CA SER A 542 22.26 26.88 -4.55
C SER A 542 22.26 26.21 -3.17
N VAL A 543 22.89 25.03 -3.14
CA VAL A 543 23.22 24.36 -1.89
C VAL A 543 24.70 24.59 -1.61
N VAL A 544 24.98 25.11 -0.44
CA VAL A 544 26.35 25.37 0.03
C VAL A 544 26.61 24.66 1.35
N ASP A 545 27.86 24.39 1.66
CA ASP A 545 28.27 23.89 2.97
C ASP A 545 28.37 25.06 4.00
N GLU A 546 28.80 24.76 5.20
CA GLU A 546 28.97 25.76 6.28
C GLU A 546 30.07 26.78 6.00
N THR A 547 30.96 26.53 5.04
CA THR A 547 32.02 27.43 4.59
C THR A 547 31.66 28.22 3.34
N ASP A 548 30.37 28.16 2.94
CA ASP A 548 29.83 28.79 1.74
C ASP A 548 30.33 28.20 0.41
N LEU A 549 30.96 27.02 0.43
CA LEU A 549 31.36 26.31 -0.78
C LEU A 549 30.18 25.53 -1.38
N PRO A 550 30.06 25.51 -2.72
CA PRO A 550 28.98 24.78 -3.38
C PRO A 550 29.06 23.28 -3.13
N VAL A 551 27.91 22.65 -2.91
CA VAL A 551 27.80 21.21 -2.72
C VAL A 551 27.16 20.58 -3.94
N ALA A 552 27.96 19.82 -4.70
CA ALA A 552 27.50 19.04 -5.85
C ALA A 552 26.80 17.76 -5.41
N GLY A 553 25.76 17.32 -6.16
CA GLY A 553 25.05 16.06 -5.92
C GLY A 553 24.19 16.01 -4.65
N ALA A 554 23.97 17.14 -3.98
CA ALA A 554 23.01 17.22 -2.89
C ALA A 554 21.58 17.03 -3.45
N ARG A 555 20.77 16.22 -2.80
CA ARG A 555 19.38 16.02 -3.21
C ARG A 555 18.50 17.14 -2.61
N VAL A 556 17.90 17.91 -3.48
CA VAL A 556 16.90 18.91 -3.13
C VAL A 556 15.53 18.38 -3.52
N GLU A 557 14.60 18.29 -2.58
CA GLU A 557 13.25 17.84 -2.81
C GLU A 557 12.26 18.88 -2.31
N ALA A 558 11.31 19.27 -3.15
CA ALA A 558 10.21 20.17 -2.79
C ALA A 558 8.90 19.40 -2.86
N VAL A 559 8.16 19.36 -1.77
CA VAL A 559 6.86 18.68 -1.65
C VAL A 559 5.80 19.73 -1.35
N ALA A 560 4.64 19.66 -2.01
CA ALA A 560 3.52 20.54 -1.71
C ALA A 560 3.17 20.49 -0.22
N ALA A 561 2.97 21.62 0.41
CA ALA A 561 2.50 21.67 1.80
C ALA A 561 1.08 21.09 1.95
N LEU A 562 0.28 21.22 0.90
CA LEU A 562 -1.04 20.58 0.74
C LEU A 562 -1.06 19.89 -0.61
N GLY A 563 -1.27 18.57 -0.64
CA GLY A 563 -1.26 17.76 -1.87
C GLY A 563 -0.16 16.69 -1.87
N THR A 564 -0.03 15.98 -2.98
CA THR A 564 0.93 14.89 -3.15
C THR A 564 2.06 15.26 -4.11
N ALA A 565 2.00 16.46 -4.72
CA ALA A 565 2.99 16.89 -5.69
C ALA A 565 4.38 17.01 -5.06
N SER A 566 5.33 16.26 -5.58
CA SER A 566 6.74 16.36 -5.21
C SER A 566 7.62 16.52 -6.44
N ARG A 567 8.72 17.25 -6.28
CA ARG A 567 9.78 17.41 -7.27
C ARG A 567 11.13 17.27 -6.58
N SER A 568 12.04 16.54 -7.20
CA SER A 568 13.40 16.41 -6.66
C SER A 568 14.44 16.57 -7.77
N VAL A 569 15.60 17.11 -7.40
CA VAL A 569 16.75 17.29 -8.28
C VAL A 569 18.04 17.10 -7.47
N LEU A 570 19.10 16.71 -8.15
CA LEU A 570 20.46 16.76 -7.58
C LEU A 570 21.10 18.08 -8.00
N THR A 571 21.84 18.72 -7.10
CA THR A 571 22.59 19.92 -7.41
C THR A 571 23.69 19.65 -8.42
N ALA A 572 23.93 20.61 -9.31
CA ALA A 572 25.00 20.59 -10.28
C ALA A 572 26.40 20.76 -9.60
N ASP A 573 27.48 20.68 -10.39
CA ASP A 573 28.85 20.78 -9.87
C ASP A 573 29.16 22.11 -9.16
N ASP A 574 28.44 23.15 -9.52
CA ASP A 574 28.49 24.48 -8.90
C ASP A 574 27.50 24.65 -7.74
N GLY A 575 26.86 23.55 -7.32
CA GLY A 575 25.88 23.54 -6.23
C GLY A 575 24.50 24.08 -6.61
N THR A 576 24.27 24.50 -7.85
CA THR A 576 23.00 25.09 -8.29
C THR A 576 21.93 24.03 -8.55
N PHE A 577 20.66 24.43 -8.43
CA PHE A 577 19.50 23.59 -8.77
C PHE A 577 18.34 24.44 -9.29
N SER A 578 17.43 23.81 -10.04
CA SER A 578 16.17 24.41 -10.48
C SER A 578 15.04 23.37 -10.39
N LEU A 579 13.96 23.74 -9.72
CA LEU A 579 12.74 22.94 -9.54
C LEU A 579 11.54 23.73 -10.12
N PRO A 580 11.12 23.45 -11.34
CA PRO A 580 9.97 24.10 -11.96
C PRO A 580 8.63 23.47 -11.52
N THR A 581 7.55 24.17 -11.81
CA THR A 581 6.18 23.65 -11.65
C THR A 581 5.84 23.28 -10.20
N LEU A 582 6.21 24.17 -9.28
CA LEU A 582 5.93 24.01 -7.86
C LEU A 582 4.64 24.73 -7.46
N PRO A 583 3.86 24.18 -6.54
CA PRO A 583 2.77 24.90 -5.89
C PRO A 583 3.30 26.07 -5.06
N SER A 584 2.40 26.99 -4.73
CA SER A 584 2.79 28.24 -4.03
C SER A 584 3.34 28.02 -2.62
N ASP A 585 3.03 26.91 -1.96
CA ASP A 585 3.49 26.58 -0.61
C ASP A 585 4.16 25.21 -0.64
N VAL A 586 5.46 25.17 -0.41
CA VAL A 586 6.26 23.96 -0.50
C VAL A 586 7.12 23.75 0.75
N LEU A 587 7.29 22.50 1.11
CA LEU A 587 8.28 22.04 2.07
C LEU A 587 9.50 21.55 1.30
N VAL A 588 10.59 22.29 1.40
CA VAL A 588 11.85 21.94 0.76
C VAL A 588 12.74 21.18 1.74
N THR A 589 13.28 20.05 1.32
CA THR A 589 14.25 19.28 2.08
C THR A 589 15.55 19.14 1.31
N VAL A 590 16.67 19.06 2.02
CA VAL A 590 18.00 18.84 1.43
C VAL A 590 18.68 17.68 2.14
N ALA A 591 19.19 16.74 1.34
CA ALA A 591 19.98 15.61 1.80
C ALA A 591 21.42 15.67 1.26
N ARG A 592 22.36 15.10 2.01
CA ARG A 592 23.77 15.04 1.61
C ARG A 592 23.97 14.10 0.41
N PRO A 593 24.97 14.31 -0.44
CA PRO A 593 25.27 13.42 -1.55
C PRO A 593 25.56 11.96 -1.12
N THR A 594 26.15 11.79 0.05
CA THR A 594 26.47 10.48 0.64
C THR A 594 25.26 9.74 1.23
N GLU A 595 24.18 10.50 1.55
CA GLU A 595 22.95 9.97 2.18
C GLU A 595 21.72 10.63 1.53
N PRO A 596 21.43 10.35 0.23
CA PRO A 596 20.45 11.11 -0.55
C PRO A 596 18.98 10.93 -0.11
N TYR A 597 18.70 9.96 0.75
CA TYR A 597 17.37 9.70 1.30
C TYR A 597 17.19 10.15 2.76
N ARG A 598 18.23 10.72 3.34
CA ARG A 598 18.23 11.26 4.71
C ARG A 598 18.29 12.80 4.68
N PRO A 599 17.14 13.49 4.70
CA PRO A 599 17.15 14.95 4.73
C PRO A 599 17.72 15.45 6.05
N VAL A 600 18.61 16.46 5.95
CA VAL A 600 19.25 17.10 7.10
C VAL A 600 18.86 18.56 7.25
N VAL A 601 18.21 19.13 6.23
CA VAL A 601 17.63 20.48 6.23
C VAL A 601 16.19 20.39 5.78
N ARG A 602 15.31 21.16 6.42
CA ARG A 602 13.90 21.33 6.05
C ARG A 602 13.55 22.82 6.10
N ARG A 603 12.87 23.31 5.07
CA ARG A 603 12.42 24.69 5.02
C ARG A 603 11.09 24.82 4.30
N ARG A 604 10.14 25.54 4.89
CA ARG A 604 8.90 25.87 4.21
C ARG A 604 9.11 27.18 3.44
N LEU A 605 8.75 27.18 2.15
CA LEU A 605 8.94 28.31 1.24
C LEU A 605 7.66 28.62 0.50
N VAL A 606 7.49 29.90 0.18
CA VAL A 606 6.43 30.38 -0.72
C VAL A 606 7.04 30.61 -2.09
N VAL A 607 6.52 29.91 -3.10
CA VAL A 607 6.95 30.01 -4.50
C VAL A 607 5.77 30.54 -5.33
N PRO A 608 5.65 31.85 -5.55
CA PRO A 608 4.48 32.40 -6.25
C PRO A 608 4.34 31.87 -7.67
N ASP A 609 3.11 31.62 -8.08
CA ASP A 609 2.76 31.11 -9.40
C ASP A 609 3.32 32.00 -10.54
N GLY A 610 3.88 31.35 -11.57
CA GLY A 610 4.51 31.99 -12.71
C GLY A 610 5.79 32.80 -12.38
N LYS A 611 6.32 32.71 -11.15
CA LYS A 611 7.53 33.43 -10.74
C LYS A 611 8.65 32.47 -10.36
N THR A 612 9.89 32.97 -10.51
CA THR A 612 11.07 32.30 -9.98
C THR A 612 11.38 32.85 -8.59
N THR A 613 11.56 31.96 -7.62
CA THR A 613 12.01 32.28 -6.26
C THR A 613 13.43 31.76 -6.11
N GLU A 614 14.35 32.65 -5.74
CA GLU A 614 15.74 32.30 -5.47
C GLU A 614 15.94 31.94 -4.00
N VAL A 615 16.71 30.86 -3.72
CA VAL A 615 17.03 30.44 -2.35
C VAL A 615 18.46 29.93 -2.25
N LYS A 616 19.12 30.28 -1.15
CA LYS A 616 20.38 29.67 -0.74
C LYS A 616 20.11 28.73 0.44
N LEU A 617 20.46 27.46 0.30
CA LEU A 617 20.27 26.43 1.31
C LEU A 617 21.63 26.01 1.86
N ALA A 618 21.83 26.24 3.14
CA ALA A 618 23.06 25.83 3.81
C ALA A 618 22.94 24.41 4.34
N LEU A 619 23.80 23.51 3.89
CA LEU A 619 23.90 22.14 4.34
C LEU A 619 24.84 22.09 5.55
N PRO A 620 24.35 21.82 6.77
CA PRO A 620 25.19 21.78 7.96
C PRO A 620 26.22 20.64 7.87
N ALA A 621 27.37 20.82 8.48
CA ALA A 621 28.34 19.74 8.65
C ALA A 621 27.71 18.53 9.36
N PRO A 622 28.19 17.32 9.07
CA PRO A 622 27.84 16.14 9.87
C PRO A 622 28.20 16.39 11.33
N ARG A 623 27.25 16.12 12.22
CA ARG A 623 27.47 16.21 13.66
C ARG A 623 28.14 14.95 14.17
N SER A 624 28.77 15.04 15.34
CA SER A 624 29.29 13.88 16.02
C SER A 624 28.17 12.92 16.42
N GLU A 625 28.52 11.68 16.56
CA GLU A 625 27.64 10.65 17.07
C GLU A 625 27.38 10.82 18.57
N ILE A 626 26.23 10.32 19.04
CA ILE A 626 25.95 10.21 20.47
C ILE A 626 26.17 8.77 20.86
N GLU A 627 27.03 8.52 21.81
CA GLU A 627 27.18 7.23 22.45
C GLU A 627 26.12 7.11 23.53
N VAL A 628 25.29 6.06 23.44
CA VAL A 628 24.24 5.77 24.43
C VAL A 628 24.60 4.49 25.16
N SER A 629 24.66 4.56 26.49
CA SER A 629 24.76 3.37 27.34
C SER A 629 23.48 3.16 28.11
N VAL A 630 22.99 1.91 28.14
CA VAL A 630 21.72 1.55 28.82
C VAL A 630 21.98 0.46 29.83
N ASP A 631 21.71 0.77 31.10
CA ASP A 631 21.85 -0.16 32.23
C ASP A 631 20.54 -0.29 33.01
N ASP A 632 20.38 -1.37 33.74
CA ASP A 632 19.28 -1.57 34.72
C ASP A 632 19.57 -0.93 36.10
N ASP A 633 18.62 -1.01 37.02
CA ASP A 633 18.74 -0.51 38.40
C ASP A 633 19.92 -1.13 39.19
N SER A 634 20.46 -2.23 38.70
CA SER A 634 21.62 -2.92 39.28
C SER A 634 22.91 -2.66 38.51
N SER A 635 22.94 -1.67 37.62
CA SER A 635 24.07 -1.33 36.75
C SER A 635 24.51 -2.48 35.83
N ARG A 636 23.57 -3.35 35.43
CA ARG A 636 23.84 -4.39 34.45
C ARG A 636 23.41 -3.90 33.06
N PRO A 637 24.23 -4.14 32.01
CA PRO A 637 23.91 -3.66 30.67
C PRO A 637 22.63 -4.30 30.13
N VAL A 638 21.75 -3.46 29.57
CA VAL A 638 20.53 -3.87 28.89
C VAL A 638 20.79 -4.04 27.40
N LYS A 639 20.81 -5.27 26.92
CA LYS A 639 21.01 -5.62 25.52
C LYS A 639 19.71 -5.51 24.71
N MET A 640 19.84 -5.21 23.42
CA MET A 640 18.69 -5.09 22.49
C MET A 640 17.64 -4.05 22.93
N ALA A 641 18.01 -3.10 23.78
CA ALA A 641 17.16 -1.95 24.03
C ALA A 641 17.05 -1.11 22.77
N GLN A 642 15.83 -0.81 22.36
CA GLN A 642 15.55 0.05 21.21
C GLN A 642 15.66 1.50 21.64
N ILE A 643 16.50 2.25 20.96
CA ILE A 643 16.71 3.69 21.16
C ILE A 643 16.12 4.41 19.96
N THR A 644 15.14 5.27 20.17
CA THR A 644 14.59 6.15 19.14
C THR A 644 14.96 7.59 19.45
N ALA A 645 15.74 8.20 18.57
CA ALA A 645 16.18 9.59 18.67
C ALA A 645 15.40 10.46 17.68
N LEU A 646 14.78 11.54 18.17
CA LEU A 646 13.92 12.44 17.42
C LEU A 646 14.42 13.87 17.62
N SER A 647 14.77 14.58 16.54
CA SER A 647 15.09 16.01 16.64
C SER A 647 13.84 16.82 16.94
N LEU A 648 13.91 17.74 17.89
CA LEU A 648 12.86 18.71 18.22
C LEU A 648 13.02 20.03 17.45
N ASP A 649 14.02 20.13 16.56
CA ASP A 649 14.17 21.25 15.64
C ASP A 649 13.33 21.03 14.38
N PRO A 650 12.31 21.85 14.09
CA PRO A 650 11.48 21.67 12.89
C PRO A 650 12.27 21.78 11.58
N ASP A 651 13.35 22.56 11.56
CA ASP A 651 14.15 22.80 10.36
C ASP A 651 15.24 21.73 10.13
N ARG A 652 15.47 20.87 11.12
CA ARG A 652 16.48 19.81 11.11
C ARG A 652 15.85 18.46 11.42
N PRO A 653 15.30 17.79 10.42
CA PRO A 653 14.68 16.48 10.63
C PRO A 653 15.73 15.43 11.00
N LEU A 654 15.55 14.79 12.13
CA LEU A 654 16.27 13.58 12.52
C LEU A 654 15.28 12.62 13.16
N ARG A 655 15.20 11.39 12.63
CA ARG A 655 14.56 10.23 13.26
C ARG A 655 15.50 9.05 13.07
N GLU A 656 16.11 8.59 14.14
CA GLU A 656 17.06 7.48 14.11
C GLU A 656 16.66 6.42 15.13
N THR A 657 16.81 5.15 14.74
CA THR A 657 16.57 4.01 15.64
C THR A 657 17.84 3.17 15.71
N ALA A 658 18.31 2.92 16.91
CA ALA A 658 19.46 2.09 17.20
C ALA A 658 19.11 1.02 18.24
N PHE A 659 19.88 -0.05 18.32
CA PHE A 659 19.72 -1.10 19.33
C PHE A 659 21.02 -1.28 20.09
N THR A 660 20.90 -1.49 21.42
CA THR A 660 22.08 -1.75 22.25
C THR A 660 22.67 -3.12 21.97
N ASP A 661 24.00 -3.19 22.00
CA ASP A 661 24.77 -4.42 21.91
C ASP A 661 24.74 -5.22 23.24
N ALA A 662 25.55 -6.27 23.32
CA ALA A 662 25.66 -7.09 24.54
C ALA A 662 26.25 -6.35 25.76
N GLY A 663 26.95 -5.24 25.54
CA GLY A 663 27.48 -4.34 26.53
C GLY A 663 26.55 -3.21 26.94
N GLY A 664 25.31 -3.17 26.37
CA GLY A 664 24.36 -2.09 26.58
C GLY A 664 24.68 -0.81 25.82
N HIS A 665 25.58 -0.85 24.80
CA HIS A 665 25.98 0.33 24.05
C HIS A 665 25.30 0.42 22.68
N ALA A 666 24.96 1.64 22.28
CA ALA A 666 24.44 1.97 20.96
C ALA A 666 24.95 3.33 20.52
N VAL A 667 24.90 3.60 19.21
CA VAL A 667 25.33 4.86 18.62
C VAL A 667 24.20 5.49 17.83
N VAL A 668 23.92 6.77 18.10
CA VAL A 668 22.98 7.60 17.34
C VAL A 668 23.79 8.59 16.50
N LYS A 669 23.65 8.48 15.18
CA LYS A 669 24.46 9.26 14.22
C LYS A 669 23.94 10.67 14.05
N ASP A 670 24.88 11.63 13.78
CA ASP A 670 24.59 13.01 13.36
C ASP A 670 23.65 13.77 14.31
N ALA A 671 23.75 13.55 15.61
CA ALA A 671 22.76 13.97 16.61
C ALA A 671 23.27 14.94 17.68
N THR A 672 24.58 14.98 17.94
CA THR A 672 25.17 15.81 19.02
C THR A 672 24.84 17.29 18.88
N GLY A 673 24.38 17.91 19.97
CA GLY A 673 24.07 19.36 20.02
C GLY A 673 22.74 19.72 19.33
N LEU A 674 21.95 18.77 18.86
CA LEU A 674 20.56 19.03 18.45
C LEU A 674 19.63 19.12 19.67
N PRO A 675 18.56 19.91 19.61
CA PRO A 675 17.44 19.71 20.50
C PRO A 675 16.83 18.35 20.19
N LEU A 676 16.95 17.42 21.14
CA LEU A 676 16.71 16.00 20.86
C LEU A 676 15.86 15.35 21.93
N ARG A 677 14.93 14.52 21.53
CA ARG A 677 14.24 13.56 22.39
C ARG A 677 14.76 12.15 22.13
N ILE A 678 15.21 11.47 23.15
CA ILE A 678 15.56 10.05 23.11
C ILE A 678 14.51 9.27 23.88
N VAL A 679 14.00 8.20 23.27
CA VAL A 679 13.11 7.22 23.88
C VAL A 679 13.83 5.88 23.88
N VAL A 680 13.84 5.21 25.02
CA VAL A 680 14.46 3.88 25.16
C VAL A 680 13.39 2.89 25.65
N GLU A 681 13.28 1.77 24.94
CA GLU A 681 12.33 0.70 25.22
C GLU A 681 13.05 -0.65 25.23
N ALA A 682 12.81 -1.46 26.24
CA ALA A 682 13.35 -2.81 26.34
C ALA A 682 12.37 -3.73 27.08
N PRO A 683 12.26 -5.02 26.70
CA PRO A 683 11.42 -5.98 27.42
C PRO A 683 11.82 -6.10 28.88
N GLY A 684 10.86 -6.07 29.80
CA GLY A 684 11.10 -6.13 31.26
C GLY A 684 11.33 -4.78 31.93
N PHE A 685 11.35 -3.68 31.14
CA PHE A 685 11.67 -2.35 31.65
C PHE A 685 10.57 -1.33 31.35
N ALA A 686 10.42 -0.37 32.23
CA ALA A 686 9.61 0.82 32.00
C ALA A 686 10.22 1.66 30.87
N ARG A 687 9.36 2.21 29.98
CA ARG A 687 9.81 3.11 28.93
C ARG A 687 10.52 4.33 29.52
N PHE A 688 11.68 4.67 28.96
CA PHE A 688 12.44 5.85 29.33
C PHE A 688 12.36 6.90 28.24
N ALA A 689 12.17 8.16 28.59
CA ALA A 689 12.20 9.26 27.63
C ALA A 689 12.88 10.48 28.26
N VAL A 690 13.74 11.15 27.50
CA VAL A 690 14.45 12.36 27.92
C VAL A 690 14.61 13.34 26.77
N GLU A 691 14.59 14.62 27.07
CA GLU A 691 14.75 15.71 26.13
C GLU A 691 15.91 16.61 26.52
N TRP A 692 16.61 17.14 25.51
CA TRP A 692 17.65 18.15 25.66
C TRP A 692 17.44 19.27 24.67
N ASP A 693 17.75 20.49 25.06
CA ASP A 693 17.85 21.63 24.13
C ASP A 693 19.10 21.51 23.22
N ALA A 694 20.14 20.82 23.72
CA ALA A 694 21.33 20.45 22.97
C ALA A 694 21.85 19.11 23.49
N ALA A 695 21.72 18.07 22.69
CA ALA A 695 22.08 16.71 23.08
C ALA A 695 23.59 16.56 23.34
N PRO A 696 24.01 15.91 24.46
CA PRO A 696 25.42 15.68 24.76
C PRO A 696 26.00 14.60 23.83
N ALA A 697 27.33 14.48 23.82
CA ALA A 697 28.03 13.43 23.06
C ALA A 697 27.88 12.03 23.67
N THR A 698 27.57 11.96 24.96
CA THR A 698 27.34 10.69 25.67
C THR A 698 26.06 10.77 26.48
N VAL A 699 25.27 9.72 26.42
CA VAL A 699 24.00 9.58 27.17
C VAL A 699 24.03 8.29 27.95
N HIS A 700 23.79 8.39 29.25
CA HIS A 700 23.62 7.22 30.11
C HIS A 700 22.15 7.10 30.50
N VAL A 701 21.57 5.93 30.29
CA VAL A 701 20.17 5.64 30.59
C VAL A 701 20.09 4.50 31.59
N GLY A 702 19.58 4.83 32.79
CA GLY A 702 19.19 3.83 33.78
C GLY A 702 17.72 3.45 33.58
N MET A 703 17.44 2.23 33.18
CA MET A 703 16.08 1.75 32.99
C MET A 703 15.52 1.16 34.27
N ALA A 704 14.43 1.70 34.76
CA ALA A 704 13.68 1.10 35.85
C ALA A 704 12.97 -0.17 35.40
N SER A 705 12.86 -1.15 36.28
CA SER A 705 12.05 -2.34 36.03
C SER A 705 10.60 -1.97 35.76
N GLY A 706 10.02 -2.56 34.74
CA GLY A 706 8.59 -2.43 34.44
C GLY A 706 7.73 -3.05 35.53
N VAL A 707 6.52 -2.54 35.71
CA VAL A 707 5.52 -3.09 36.65
C VAL A 707 4.60 -4.02 35.89
N ALA A 708 4.45 -5.24 36.35
CA ALA A 708 3.39 -6.12 35.88
C ALA A 708 2.05 -5.61 36.43
N VAL A 709 1.05 -5.47 35.51
CA VAL A 709 -0.30 -5.00 35.86
C VAL A 709 -1.29 -6.10 35.52
N GLU A 710 -2.09 -6.50 36.49
CA GLU A 710 -3.14 -7.49 36.31
C GLU A 710 -4.50 -6.90 36.69
N GLY A 711 -5.55 -7.50 36.18
CA GLY A 711 -6.92 -7.10 36.53
C GLY A 711 -7.95 -8.08 36.00
N HIS A 712 -9.19 -7.77 36.27
CA HIS A 712 -10.32 -8.64 35.98
C HIS A 712 -11.45 -7.86 35.32
N VAL A 713 -12.10 -8.45 34.34
CA VAL A 713 -13.25 -7.88 33.64
C VAL A 713 -14.47 -8.76 33.89
N THR A 714 -15.53 -8.16 34.40
CA THR A 714 -16.81 -8.85 34.60
C THR A 714 -17.95 -8.07 33.93
N ALA A 715 -19.09 -8.72 33.75
CA ALA A 715 -20.32 -8.07 33.30
C ALA A 715 -21.12 -7.58 34.51
N VAL A 716 -21.62 -6.33 34.49
CA VAL A 716 -22.48 -5.77 35.51
C VAL A 716 -23.66 -6.68 35.82
N ARG A 717 -24.30 -7.23 34.78
CA ARG A 717 -25.43 -8.14 34.90
C ARG A 717 -24.98 -9.57 35.11
N GLY A 718 -25.14 -10.06 36.33
CA GLY A 718 -24.87 -11.44 36.73
C GLY A 718 -23.42 -11.71 37.14
N ARG A 719 -22.56 -10.71 37.19
CA ARG A 719 -21.14 -10.79 37.59
C ARG A 719 -20.41 -11.99 37.00
N ARG A 720 -20.55 -12.14 35.67
CA ARG A 720 -19.85 -13.18 34.92
C ARG A 720 -18.55 -12.63 34.41
N ASP A 721 -17.54 -13.47 34.42
CA ASP A 721 -16.27 -13.18 33.77
C ASP A 721 -16.47 -12.94 32.28
N VAL A 722 -15.80 -11.94 31.74
CA VAL A 722 -15.89 -11.59 30.32
C VAL A 722 -14.63 -12.04 29.61
N GLU A 723 -14.74 -13.11 28.83
CA GLU A 723 -13.69 -13.61 27.94
C GLU A 723 -13.63 -12.78 26.65
N GLY A 724 -12.43 -12.51 26.16
CA GLY A 724 -12.23 -11.82 24.87
C GLY A 724 -12.39 -10.30 24.93
N ALA A 725 -12.55 -9.71 26.13
CA ALA A 725 -12.52 -8.26 26.25
C ALA A 725 -11.11 -7.72 25.92
N THR A 726 -11.07 -6.70 25.10
CA THR A 726 -9.83 -5.97 24.80
C THR A 726 -9.62 -4.92 25.88
N VAL A 727 -8.50 -5.02 26.57
CA VAL A 727 -8.04 -4.05 27.57
C VAL A 727 -6.88 -3.28 26.97
N GLU A 728 -7.03 -1.98 26.86
CA GLU A 728 -5.99 -1.06 26.37
C GLU A 728 -5.51 -0.21 27.53
N LEU A 729 -4.21 -0.17 27.73
CA LEU A 729 -3.54 0.63 28.74
C LEU A 729 -2.70 1.70 28.03
N VAL A 730 -2.99 2.95 28.29
CA VAL A 730 -2.28 4.10 27.70
C VAL A 730 -1.53 4.83 28.81
N ALA A 731 -0.20 4.83 28.73
CA ALA A 731 0.69 5.52 29.65
C ALA A 731 1.69 6.36 28.87
N GLU A 732 1.83 7.65 29.20
CA GLU A 732 2.79 8.57 28.57
C GLU A 732 2.76 8.58 27.04
N GLY A 733 1.58 8.35 26.42
CA GLY A 733 1.43 8.27 24.96
C GLY A 733 1.83 6.93 24.35
N HIS A 734 2.02 5.91 25.16
CA HIS A 734 2.25 4.54 24.71
C HIS A 734 1.07 3.66 25.05
N ARG A 735 0.60 2.87 24.08
CA ARG A 735 -0.52 1.94 24.24
C ARG A 735 -0.02 0.51 24.31
N LYS A 736 -0.52 -0.22 25.32
CA LYS A 736 -0.40 -1.68 25.40
C LYS A 736 -1.79 -2.29 25.33
N THR A 737 -1.92 -3.45 24.72
CA THR A 737 -3.20 -4.15 24.55
C THR A 737 -3.08 -5.57 25.10
N SER A 738 -4.08 -5.99 25.88
CA SER A 738 -4.24 -7.35 26.37
C SER A 738 -5.67 -7.83 26.13
N ILE A 739 -5.87 -9.12 25.98
CA ILE A 739 -7.21 -9.72 25.80
C ILE A 739 -7.50 -10.59 27.01
N THR A 740 -8.70 -10.46 27.59
CA THR A 740 -9.09 -11.25 28.76
C THR A 740 -9.26 -12.72 28.41
N ASN A 741 -8.80 -13.60 29.30
CA ASN A 741 -8.96 -15.04 29.19
C ASN A 741 -10.38 -15.50 29.62
N ALA A 742 -10.64 -16.81 29.58
CA ALA A 742 -11.93 -17.41 29.96
C ALA A 742 -12.39 -17.09 31.41
N GLY A 743 -11.48 -16.72 32.28
CA GLY A 743 -11.78 -16.26 33.63
C GLY A 743 -11.86 -14.73 33.73
N GLY A 744 -11.90 -13.97 32.64
CA GLY A 744 -11.98 -12.50 32.65
C GLY A 744 -10.67 -11.79 33.04
N ALA A 745 -9.59 -12.52 33.28
CA ALA A 745 -8.32 -11.93 33.69
C ALA A 745 -7.49 -11.44 32.51
N TYR A 746 -6.80 -10.32 32.72
CA TYR A 746 -5.82 -9.75 31.77
C TYR A 746 -4.51 -9.44 32.49
N HIS A 747 -3.44 -9.31 31.70
CA HIS A 747 -2.10 -9.05 32.20
C HIS A 747 -1.32 -8.15 31.23
N PHE A 748 -0.52 -7.26 31.80
CA PHE A 748 0.45 -6.44 31.09
C PHE A 748 1.81 -6.53 31.78
N ASP A 749 2.85 -6.69 31.00
CA ASP A 749 4.23 -6.56 31.46
C ASP A 749 4.76 -5.15 31.16
N ASP A 750 5.81 -4.75 31.87
CA ASP A 750 6.63 -3.58 31.53
C ASP A 750 5.85 -2.24 31.53
N VAL A 751 4.93 -2.07 32.44
CA VAL A 751 4.18 -0.82 32.57
C VAL A 751 5.00 0.18 33.41
N SER A 752 5.11 1.42 32.90
CA SER A 752 5.74 2.50 33.67
C SER A 752 4.88 2.86 34.88
N PRO A 753 5.45 2.99 36.09
CA PRO A 753 4.74 3.53 37.21
C PRO A 753 4.20 4.93 36.94
N GLY A 754 3.02 5.24 37.39
CA GLY A 754 2.39 6.55 37.18
C GLY A 754 0.89 6.45 36.87
N ARG A 755 0.33 7.54 36.38
CA ARG A 755 -1.08 7.58 35.96
C ARG A 755 -1.23 6.94 34.58
N VAL A 756 -2.07 5.91 34.48
CA VAL A 756 -2.38 5.22 33.24
C VAL A 756 -3.88 5.33 32.96
N HIS A 757 -4.23 5.49 31.70
CA HIS A 757 -5.60 5.46 31.22
C HIS A 757 -5.90 4.06 30.68
N VAL A 758 -6.94 3.41 31.23
CA VAL A 758 -7.34 2.06 30.86
C VAL A 758 -8.67 2.11 30.13
N VAL A 759 -8.75 1.52 28.94
CA VAL A 759 -9.97 1.38 28.17
C VAL A 759 -10.29 -0.10 28.03
N VAL A 760 -11.47 -0.50 28.46
CA VAL A 760 -11.96 -1.88 28.35
C VAL A 760 -13.13 -1.93 27.39
N SER A 761 -13.02 -2.75 26.36
CA SER A 761 -14.04 -2.90 25.33
C SER A 761 -14.31 -4.38 25.01
N HIS A 762 -15.56 -4.69 24.67
CA HIS A 762 -15.97 -6.03 24.24
C HIS A 762 -17.12 -5.92 23.22
N PRO A 763 -17.24 -6.81 22.22
CA PRO A 763 -18.31 -6.77 21.22
C PRO A 763 -19.73 -6.73 21.78
N ASP A 764 -20.00 -7.37 22.90
CA ASP A 764 -21.33 -7.52 23.51
C ASP A 764 -21.62 -6.53 24.63
N TYR A 765 -20.65 -5.69 25.04
CA TYR A 765 -20.78 -4.77 26.18
C TYR A 765 -20.41 -3.34 25.80
N ALA A 766 -20.87 -2.38 26.59
CA ALA A 766 -20.42 -1.00 26.45
C ALA A 766 -19.02 -0.82 27.03
N SER A 767 -18.18 -0.06 26.32
CA SER A 767 -16.79 0.21 26.77
C SER A 767 -16.76 1.07 28.03
N ILE A 768 -15.76 0.82 28.88
CA ILE A 768 -15.44 1.61 30.07
C ILE A 768 -14.03 2.21 29.95
N GLU A 769 -13.90 3.44 30.40
CA GLU A 769 -12.63 4.15 30.52
C GLU A 769 -12.42 4.52 31.99
N LEU A 770 -11.21 4.30 32.50
CA LEU A 770 -10.83 4.66 33.88
C LEU A 770 -9.37 5.09 33.95
N ASP A 771 -9.07 5.97 34.92
CA ASP A 771 -7.70 6.37 35.20
C ASP A 771 -7.20 5.62 36.45
N VAL A 772 -6.04 4.97 36.31
CA VAL A 772 -5.43 4.15 37.36
C VAL A 772 -4.05 4.71 37.71
N ALA A 773 -3.71 4.80 38.97
CA ALA A 773 -2.36 5.14 39.41
C ALA A 773 -1.56 3.86 39.69
N VAL A 774 -0.76 3.43 38.73
CA VAL A 774 0.12 2.25 38.87
C VAL A 774 1.30 2.63 39.75
N VAL A 775 1.51 1.87 40.78
CA VAL A 775 2.64 2.04 41.73
C VAL A 775 3.55 0.82 41.68
N ALA A 776 4.85 1.05 41.78
CA ALA A 776 5.81 -0.04 41.91
C ALA A 776 5.51 -0.84 43.20
N THR A 777 5.32 -2.15 43.05
CA THR A 777 4.95 -3.03 44.16
C THR A 777 6.14 -3.37 45.10
N GLY A 778 7.34 -2.91 44.75
CA GLY A 778 8.58 -3.15 45.50
C GLY A 778 9.07 -4.60 45.49
N ARG A 779 8.37 -5.48 44.78
CA ARG A 779 8.75 -6.89 44.56
C ARG A 779 8.51 -7.24 43.06
N ALA A 780 9.51 -7.79 42.43
CA ALA A 780 9.44 -8.19 41.04
C ALA A 780 8.45 -9.34 40.75
N ASP A 781 8.02 -10.03 41.79
CA ASP A 781 7.12 -11.20 41.72
C ASP A 781 5.64 -10.86 41.98
N ARG A 782 5.31 -9.58 42.22
CA ARG A 782 3.94 -9.17 42.50
C ARG A 782 3.44 -8.13 41.53
N ALA A 783 2.44 -8.52 40.75
CA ALA A 783 1.75 -7.59 39.84
C ALA A 783 0.96 -6.52 40.63
N PHE A 784 0.78 -5.35 40.01
CA PHE A 784 -0.16 -4.34 40.47
C PHE A 784 -1.56 -4.78 40.04
N ASP A 785 -2.47 -4.93 40.99
CA ASP A 785 -3.85 -5.36 40.76
C ASP A 785 -4.75 -4.14 40.51
N VAL A 786 -5.40 -4.10 39.35
CA VAL A 786 -6.40 -3.10 39.01
C VAL A 786 -7.76 -3.58 39.52
N ASP A 787 -8.53 -2.70 40.16
CA ASP A 787 -9.90 -3.00 40.55
C ASP A 787 -10.69 -3.63 39.43
N THR A 788 -11.54 -4.61 39.74
CA THR A 788 -12.39 -5.30 38.77
C THR A 788 -13.21 -4.31 37.93
N VAL A 789 -13.14 -4.41 36.62
CA VAL A 789 -13.89 -3.58 35.70
C VAL A 789 -15.20 -4.27 35.33
N ASP A 790 -16.31 -3.67 35.71
CA ASP A 790 -17.65 -4.16 35.44
C ASP A 790 -18.20 -3.54 34.14
N LEU A 791 -18.25 -4.31 33.05
CA LEU A 791 -18.82 -3.84 31.76
C LEU A 791 -20.34 -3.84 31.81
N PRO A 792 -21.02 -2.71 31.52
CA PRO A 792 -22.49 -2.64 31.47
C PRO A 792 -23.01 -3.20 30.14
N ASP A 793 -24.22 -3.75 30.16
CA ASP A 793 -24.96 -4.07 28.95
C ASP A 793 -25.11 -2.77 28.11
N PRO A 794 -24.81 -2.81 26.82
CA PRO A 794 -24.85 -1.63 25.99
C PRO A 794 -26.29 -1.19 25.73
N GLY A 795 -26.50 0.12 25.61
CA GLY A 795 -27.69 0.65 25.00
C GLY A 795 -27.50 0.87 23.50
N VAL A 796 -28.55 1.16 22.81
CA VAL A 796 -28.57 1.53 21.40
C VAL A 796 -29.15 2.93 21.26
N VAL A 797 -28.53 3.76 20.43
CA VAL A 797 -29.05 5.09 20.07
C VAL A 797 -29.46 5.08 18.61
N GLU A 798 -30.73 5.28 18.36
CA GLU A 798 -31.32 5.43 17.03
C GLU A 798 -31.88 6.83 16.83
N GLY A 799 -31.70 7.32 15.62
CA GLY A 799 -32.17 8.66 15.31
C GLY A 799 -32.05 9.02 13.85
N SER A 800 -32.22 10.29 13.58
CA SER A 800 -32.09 10.85 12.24
C SER A 800 -31.34 12.17 12.26
N VAL A 801 -30.64 12.45 11.18
CA VAL A 801 -29.98 13.72 10.95
C VAL A 801 -30.72 14.45 9.86
N VAL A 802 -31.10 15.69 10.14
CA VAL A 802 -31.82 16.54 9.21
C VAL A 802 -31.13 17.90 9.03
N ASP A 803 -31.30 18.51 7.88
CA ASP A 803 -30.81 19.86 7.61
C ASP A 803 -31.71 20.95 8.32
N ALA A 804 -31.39 22.22 8.12
CA ALA A 804 -32.14 23.32 8.68
C ALA A 804 -33.59 23.36 8.17
N ALA A 805 -33.86 22.83 6.97
CA ALA A 805 -35.19 22.76 6.36
C ALA A 805 -35.98 21.51 6.80
N GLY A 806 -35.32 20.55 7.49
CA GLY A 806 -35.97 19.32 7.95
C GLY A 806 -35.81 18.13 6.97
N ASN A 807 -35.03 18.27 5.91
CA ASN A 807 -34.77 17.18 4.98
C ASN A 807 -33.72 16.22 5.57
N ALA A 808 -33.86 14.94 5.27
CA ALA A 808 -32.90 13.90 5.68
C ALA A 808 -31.52 14.14 5.08
N VAL A 809 -30.45 13.96 5.89
CA VAL A 809 -29.07 14.11 5.45
C VAL A 809 -28.39 12.76 5.43
N ALA A 810 -28.15 12.25 4.24
CA ALA A 810 -27.41 11.01 4.02
C ALA A 810 -25.89 11.21 4.20
N GLY A 811 -25.18 10.18 4.69
CA GLY A 811 -23.73 10.21 4.83
C GLY A 811 -23.21 11.19 5.89
N ALA A 812 -24.08 11.76 6.73
CA ALA A 812 -23.65 12.57 7.86
C ALA A 812 -22.91 11.69 8.88
N ARG A 813 -21.78 12.15 9.38
CA ARG A 813 -21.09 11.51 10.50
C ARG A 813 -21.85 11.78 11.78
N VAL A 814 -22.08 10.75 12.56
CA VAL A 814 -22.72 10.84 13.88
C VAL A 814 -21.80 10.19 14.91
N ALA A 815 -21.48 10.88 15.98
CA ALA A 815 -20.64 10.35 17.03
C ALA A 815 -21.17 10.73 18.43
N ILE A 816 -20.82 9.88 19.40
CA ILE A 816 -20.95 10.22 20.82
C ILE A 816 -19.77 11.12 21.20
N GLY A 817 -20.07 12.33 21.68
CA GLY A 817 -19.05 13.35 21.97
C GLY A 817 -18.92 14.35 20.82
N SER A 818 -17.70 14.86 20.59
CA SER A 818 -17.39 15.81 19.52
C SER A 818 -16.80 15.12 18.28
N ILE A 819 -17.18 15.59 17.10
CA ILE A 819 -16.66 15.12 15.83
C ILE A 819 -15.56 16.04 15.34
N ASP A 820 -14.39 15.47 15.05
CA ASP A 820 -13.37 16.09 14.20
C ASP A 820 -13.44 15.50 12.79
N THR A 821 -13.68 16.34 11.81
CA THR A 821 -13.81 15.93 10.40
C THR A 821 -12.49 15.50 9.77
N ALA A 822 -11.36 15.85 10.39
CA ALA A 822 -10.05 15.42 9.92
C ALA A 822 -9.72 13.96 10.29
N VAL A 823 -10.42 13.39 11.28
CA VAL A 823 -10.24 11.97 11.65
C VAL A 823 -11.34 11.14 11.01
N PRO A 824 -11.03 10.19 10.12
CA PRO A 824 -12.02 9.29 9.53
C PRO A 824 -12.78 8.50 10.59
N VAL A 825 -14.07 8.25 10.35
CA VAL A 825 -14.91 7.41 11.24
C VAL A 825 -14.31 6.03 11.49
N THR A 826 -13.57 5.50 10.51
CA THR A 826 -12.88 4.20 10.61
C THR A 826 -11.76 4.12 11.64
N LEU A 827 -11.18 5.26 12.02
CA LEU A 827 -10.19 5.35 13.09
C LEU A 827 -10.83 5.58 14.47
N LEU A 828 -12.14 5.83 14.51
CA LEU A 828 -12.92 5.94 15.73
C LEU A 828 -13.50 4.57 16.10
N SER A 829 -13.69 4.33 17.39
CA SER A 829 -14.35 3.11 17.82
C SER A 829 -15.74 2.99 17.18
N PRO A 830 -16.13 1.86 16.56
CA PRO A 830 -17.46 1.66 15.99
C PRO A 830 -18.61 1.87 16.97
N SER A 831 -18.33 1.74 18.28
CA SER A 831 -19.29 2.03 19.34
C SER A 831 -19.51 3.52 19.60
N SER A 832 -18.75 4.41 18.98
CA SER A 832 -18.81 5.86 19.21
C SER A 832 -19.13 6.68 17.98
N ALA A 833 -18.98 6.14 16.74
CA ALA A 833 -19.21 6.89 15.51
C ALA A 833 -19.77 6.02 14.37
N VAL A 834 -20.75 6.57 13.64
CA VAL A 834 -21.40 5.95 12.46
C VAL A 834 -21.69 6.99 11.39
N SER A 835 -22.06 6.55 10.18
CA SER A 835 -22.60 7.42 9.13
C SER A 835 -24.10 7.20 8.96
N THR A 836 -24.85 8.25 8.61
CA THR A 836 -26.30 8.13 8.34
C THR A 836 -26.54 7.39 7.03
N HIS A 837 -27.61 6.59 7.00
CA HIS A 837 -28.12 5.93 5.82
C HIS A 837 -28.70 6.94 4.79
N SER A 838 -29.11 6.44 3.63
CA SER A 838 -29.68 7.27 2.56
C SER A 838 -30.96 8.04 2.96
N ASP A 839 -31.66 7.58 3.96
CA ASP A 839 -32.85 8.21 4.54
C ASP A 839 -32.54 9.16 5.73
N GLY A 840 -31.25 9.39 5.99
CA GLY A 840 -30.75 10.21 7.10
C GLY A 840 -30.80 9.51 8.46
N THR A 841 -31.19 8.25 8.54
CA THR A 841 -31.22 7.52 9.82
C THR A 841 -29.85 7.05 10.23
N PHE A 842 -29.63 6.89 11.53
CA PHE A 842 -28.42 6.32 12.10
C PHE A 842 -28.74 5.38 13.26
N ARG A 843 -27.81 4.45 13.53
CA ARG A 843 -27.86 3.54 14.66
C ARG A 843 -26.47 3.39 15.25
N ILE A 844 -26.28 3.84 16.49
CA ILE A 844 -25.06 3.61 17.27
C ILE A 844 -25.32 2.45 18.23
N GLU A 845 -24.66 1.36 17.98
CA GLU A 845 -24.69 0.18 18.86
C GLU A 845 -23.67 0.32 19.98
N ARG A 846 -23.90 -0.36 21.08
CA ARG A 846 -22.97 -0.40 22.21
C ARG A 846 -22.70 0.95 22.89
N ALA A 847 -23.67 1.83 22.83
CA ALA A 847 -23.59 3.10 23.56
C ALA A 847 -23.55 2.86 25.08
N ARG A 848 -22.67 3.59 25.74
CA ARG A 848 -22.57 3.55 27.21
C ARG A 848 -23.88 4.08 27.84
N PRO A 849 -24.42 3.39 28.86
CA PRO A 849 -25.56 3.91 29.59
C PRO A 849 -25.27 5.26 30.25
N GLY A 850 -26.26 6.14 30.26
CA GLY A 850 -26.18 7.48 30.83
C GLY A 850 -26.67 8.58 29.88
N LYS A 851 -26.45 9.82 30.29
CA LYS A 851 -26.76 10.99 29.47
C LYS A 851 -25.57 11.27 28.53
N LEU A 852 -25.78 11.11 27.22
CA LEU A 852 -24.77 11.27 26.20
C LEU A 852 -25.09 12.46 25.29
N SER A 853 -24.04 13.19 24.90
CA SER A 853 -24.13 14.16 23.81
C SER A 853 -23.83 13.43 22.51
N VAL A 854 -24.68 13.56 21.52
CA VAL A 854 -24.48 12.99 20.18
C VAL A 854 -24.36 14.16 19.22
N GLU A 855 -23.26 14.23 18.51
CA GLU A 855 -22.98 15.25 17.50
C GLU A 855 -23.09 14.63 16.11
N ALA A 856 -23.62 15.40 15.14
CA ALA A 856 -23.61 15.05 13.74
C ALA A 856 -22.95 16.15 12.91
N TYR A 857 -22.26 15.74 11.86
CA TYR A 857 -21.60 16.62 10.89
C TYR A 857 -21.83 16.10 9.47
N ALA A 858 -22.21 17.01 8.58
CA ALA A 858 -22.18 16.78 7.13
C ALA A 858 -21.55 17.97 6.43
N ALA A 859 -20.55 17.71 5.58
CA ALA A 859 -19.90 18.78 4.83
C ALA A 859 -20.88 19.49 3.90
N GLY A 860 -20.79 20.81 3.82
CA GLY A 860 -21.74 21.65 3.06
C GLY A 860 -23.11 21.83 3.73
N THR A 861 -23.43 21.08 4.80
CA THR A 861 -24.70 21.22 5.56
C THR A 861 -24.45 21.76 6.97
N GLY A 862 -23.33 21.40 7.60
CA GLY A 862 -22.90 21.91 8.89
C GLY A 862 -22.93 20.90 10.02
N ARG A 863 -23.06 21.38 11.26
CA ARG A 863 -23.01 20.59 12.50
C ARG A 863 -24.29 20.72 13.31
N GLY A 864 -24.56 19.70 14.12
CA GLY A 864 -25.65 19.72 15.08
C GLY A 864 -25.39 18.79 16.24
N THR A 865 -26.01 19.05 17.39
CA THR A 865 -25.91 18.24 18.60
C THR A 865 -27.26 17.89 19.16
N ALA A 866 -27.39 16.71 19.71
CA ALA A 866 -28.54 16.27 20.49
C ALA A 866 -28.09 15.57 21.77
N THR A 867 -28.95 15.48 22.75
CA THR A 867 -28.73 14.72 23.97
C THR A 867 -29.55 13.46 23.98
N ALA A 868 -28.94 12.31 24.20
CA ALA A 868 -29.61 11.02 24.34
C ALA A 868 -29.47 10.52 25.78
N GLN A 869 -30.57 10.08 26.39
CA GLN A 869 -30.55 9.32 27.66
C GLN A 869 -30.55 7.84 27.30
N VAL A 870 -29.46 7.18 27.52
CA VAL A 870 -29.25 5.76 27.17
C VAL A 870 -29.43 4.89 28.41
N ASP A 871 -30.32 3.91 28.32
CA ASP A 871 -30.54 2.92 29.37
C ASP A 871 -29.87 1.60 28.97
N SER A 872 -29.29 0.88 29.94
CA SER A 872 -28.65 -0.41 29.74
C SER A 872 -29.59 -1.43 29.09
N GLY A 873 -29.16 -2.05 28.00
CA GLY A 873 -29.92 -3.06 27.27
C GLY A 873 -31.16 -2.55 26.53
N ARG A 874 -31.31 -1.23 26.36
CA ARG A 874 -32.47 -0.62 25.69
C ARG A 874 -32.06 0.25 24.52
N THR A 875 -32.99 0.39 23.57
CA THR A 875 -32.87 1.33 22.45
C THR A 875 -33.47 2.66 22.87
N THR A 876 -32.67 3.72 22.74
CA THR A 876 -33.14 5.11 22.77
C THR A 876 -33.43 5.53 21.33
N SER A 877 -34.68 5.64 20.96
CA SER A 877 -35.13 6.07 19.63
C SER A 877 -35.45 7.56 19.58
N ASP A 878 -35.78 8.05 18.41
CA ASP A 878 -36.25 9.40 18.11
C ASP A 878 -35.24 10.52 18.42
N VAL A 879 -33.92 10.22 18.39
CA VAL A 879 -32.92 11.25 18.52
C VAL A 879 -32.78 12.00 17.20
N VAL A 880 -33.30 13.23 17.14
CA VAL A 880 -33.19 14.06 15.94
C VAL A 880 -32.07 15.07 16.10
N ILE A 881 -31.09 15.02 15.21
CA ILE A 881 -29.97 15.97 15.15
C ILE A 881 -30.21 16.90 13.96
N ARG A 882 -30.41 18.18 14.25
CA ARG A 882 -30.60 19.20 13.22
C ARG A 882 -29.26 19.89 12.95
N LEU A 883 -28.82 19.82 11.72
CA LEU A 883 -27.60 20.51 11.30
C LEU A 883 -27.86 21.99 11.08
N ALA A 884 -26.93 22.80 11.57
CA ALA A 884 -26.91 24.24 11.28
C ALA A 884 -25.60 24.53 10.49
N PRO A 885 -25.64 25.48 9.52
CA PRO A 885 -24.46 25.89 8.79
C PRO A 885 -23.32 26.25 9.74
N SER A 886 -22.16 25.64 9.56
CA SER A 886 -20.96 25.96 10.33
C SER A 886 -20.15 27.00 9.57
N ALA A 887 -19.52 27.93 10.29
CA ALA A 887 -18.69 28.99 9.70
C ALA A 887 -17.38 28.49 9.07
N ALA A 888 -17.09 27.20 9.19
CA ALA A 888 -15.95 26.54 8.58
C ALA A 888 -16.41 25.20 7.99
N ASP A 889 -16.64 25.16 6.69
CA ASP A 889 -16.65 23.92 5.93
C ASP A 889 -15.22 23.37 5.94
N GLU A 890 -14.93 22.53 6.92
CA GLU A 890 -13.66 21.86 7.01
C GLU A 890 -13.72 20.65 6.08
N GLU A 891 -13.18 20.79 4.86
CA GLU A 891 -12.93 19.65 4.00
C GLU A 891 -11.95 18.69 4.70
N PRO A 892 -12.19 17.36 4.66
CA PRO A 892 -11.21 16.39 5.11
C PRO A 892 -9.92 16.61 4.32
N ALA A 893 -8.79 16.73 5.04
CA ALA A 893 -7.49 16.91 4.41
C ALA A 893 -7.21 15.72 3.49
N THR A 894 -7.00 15.99 2.19
CA THR A 894 -6.55 14.99 1.20
C THR A 894 -5.06 14.71 1.29
N THR A 895 -4.41 15.26 2.30
CA THR A 895 -2.97 15.24 2.55
C THR A 895 -2.68 14.51 3.85
N GLY A 896 -1.42 14.21 4.08
CA GLY A 896 -0.98 13.73 5.38
C GLY A 896 -1.33 14.71 6.50
N GLY A 897 -1.56 14.19 7.67
CA GLY A 897 -1.87 14.97 8.85
C GLY A 897 -1.56 14.20 10.13
N VAL A 898 -1.92 14.81 11.24
CA VAL A 898 -1.80 14.21 12.57
C VAL A 898 -3.18 13.72 13.00
N ALA A 899 -3.34 12.42 13.22
CA ALA A 899 -4.64 11.79 13.49
C ALA A 899 -5.12 12.06 14.94
N VAL A 900 -5.52 13.31 15.18
CA VAL A 900 -6.08 13.78 16.45
C VAL A 900 -7.40 14.53 16.24
N THR A 901 -8.32 14.37 17.16
CA THR A 901 -9.49 15.24 17.29
C THR A 901 -9.09 16.45 18.14
N LEU A 902 -9.31 17.64 17.63
CA LEU A 902 -9.02 18.89 18.35
C LEU A 902 -10.33 19.52 18.87
N GLY A 903 -10.25 20.09 20.05
CA GLY A 903 -11.35 20.83 20.69
C GLY A 903 -10.88 22.20 21.21
N VAL A 904 -11.82 23.03 21.65
CA VAL A 904 -11.54 24.29 22.29
C VAL A 904 -11.89 24.19 23.77
N LEU A 905 -10.95 24.50 24.63
CA LEU A 905 -11.20 24.62 26.06
C LEU A 905 -12.00 25.90 26.38
N PRO A 906 -12.65 26.00 27.55
CA PRO A 906 -13.31 27.24 27.97
C PRO A 906 -12.41 28.48 27.99
N THR A 907 -11.10 28.30 28.06
CA THR A 907 -10.07 29.33 27.97
C THR A 907 -9.80 29.81 26.55
N GLY A 908 -10.43 29.22 25.53
CA GLY A 908 -10.16 29.48 24.13
C GLY A 908 -8.92 28.75 23.58
N ALA A 909 -8.20 27.98 24.38
CA ALA A 909 -7.03 27.23 23.95
C ALA A 909 -7.41 25.96 23.15
N VAL A 910 -6.63 25.61 22.15
CA VAL A 910 -6.81 24.39 21.36
C VAL A 910 -6.24 23.19 22.14
N ALA A 911 -7.01 22.15 22.29
CA ALA A 911 -6.59 20.95 23.00
C ALA A 911 -6.91 19.67 22.20
N VAL A 912 -6.15 18.61 22.44
CA VAL A 912 -6.37 17.28 21.89
C VAL A 912 -7.54 16.65 22.63
N ALA A 913 -8.68 16.50 21.96
CA ALA A 913 -9.86 15.85 22.51
C ALA A 913 -9.76 14.32 22.42
N GLN A 914 -9.13 13.81 21.36
CA GLN A 914 -8.89 12.38 21.14
C GLN A 914 -7.66 12.17 20.27
N VAL A 915 -6.94 11.09 20.49
CA VAL A 915 -5.88 10.60 19.60
C VAL A 915 -6.36 9.29 18.97
N ALA A 916 -6.18 9.15 17.66
CA ALA A 916 -6.59 7.95 16.96
C ALA A 916 -5.70 6.75 17.38
N PRO A 917 -6.31 5.62 17.75
CA PRO A 917 -5.57 4.44 18.18
C PRO A 917 -4.65 3.88 17.10
N GLY A 918 -3.42 3.51 17.45
CA GLY A 918 -2.42 2.96 16.53
C GLY A 918 -1.86 3.97 15.52
N SER A 919 -2.19 5.25 15.66
CA SER A 919 -1.74 6.32 14.76
C SER A 919 -0.32 6.78 15.06
N GLU A 920 0.31 7.46 14.07
CA GLU A 920 1.59 8.16 14.28
C GLU A 920 1.49 9.29 15.32
N ALA A 921 0.30 9.85 15.54
CA ALA A 921 0.04 10.79 16.62
C ALA A 921 0.21 10.16 18.00
N GLU A 922 -0.31 8.96 18.17
CA GLU A 922 -0.15 8.18 19.41
C GLU A 922 1.30 7.71 19.60
N HIS A 923 1.92 7.14 18.56
CA HIS A 923 3.34 6.75 18.58
C HIS A 923 4.27 7.94 18.84
N GLY A 924 3.92 9.13 18.36
CA GLY A 924 4.61 10.39 18.62
C GLY A 924 4.44 10.91 20.06
N GLY A 925 3.53 10.29 20.82
CA GLY A 925 3.33 10.58 22.23
C GLY A 925 2.29 11.68 22.52
N LEU A 926 1.42 12.05 21.55
CA LEU A 926 0.25 12.89 21.84
C LEU A 926 -0.78 12.12 22.66
N VAL A 927 -1.40 12.79 23.62
CA VAL A 927 -2.43 12.21 24.47
C VAL A 927 -3.65 13.14 24.57
N ARG A 928 -4.80 12.56 24.90
CA ARG A 928 -6.01 13.33 25.21
C ARG A 928 -5.74 14.31 26.36
N GLY A 929 -6.18 15.56 26.19
CA GLY A 929 -5.99 16.64 27.16
C GLY A 929 -4.75 17.50 26.91
N ASP A 930 -3.87 17.11 25.99
CA ASP A 930 -2.74 17.95 25.58
C ASP A 930 -3.24 19.30 25.05
N VAL A 931 -2.78 20.41 25.65
CA VAL A 931 -3.08 21.75 25.15
C VAL A 931 -2.02 22.16 24.13
N VAL A 932 -2.42 22.34 22.88
CA VAL A 932 -1.48 22.67 21.77
C VAL A 932 -1.03 24.11 21.89
N GLU A 933 0.22 24.32 22.25
CA GLU A 933 0.82 25.66 22.38
C GLU A 933 1.50 26.13 21.11
N LEU A 934 2.26 25.23 20.45
CA LEU A 934 2.98 25.57 19.21
C LEU A 934 2.91 24.38 18.25
N VAL A 935 2.84 24.68 16.96
CA VAL A 935 3.05 23.73 15.85
C VAL A 935 4.16 24.30 14.99
N ASP A 936 5.26 23.58 14.81
CA ASP A 936 6.48 24.05 14.14
C ASP A 936 6.89 25.47 14.61
N ARG A 937 6.91 25.70 15.92
CA ARG A 937 7.21 26.97 16.63
C ARG A 937 6.16 28.09 16.45
N VAL A 938 5.04 27.85 15.80
CA VAL A 938 3.99 28.85 15.58
C VAL A 938 2.75 28.53 16.44
N PRO A 939 2.27 29.48 17.27
CA PRO A 939 1.06 29.22 18.05
C PRO A 939 -0.18 29.11 17.14
N PRO A 940 -1.09 28.15 17.38
CA PRO A 940 -2.34 28.08 16.65
C PRO A 940 -3.33 29.14 17.20
N THR A 941 -4.05 29.80 16.30
CA THR A 941 -5.05 30.83 16.64
C THR A 941 -6.46 30.25 16.75
N SER A 942 -6.71 29.06 16.22
CA SER A 942 -8.00 28.36 16.25
C SER A 942 -7.79 26.88 15.96
N VAL A 943 -8.84 26.06 16.15
CA VAL A 943 -8.81 24.63 15.75
C VAL A 943 -8.53 24.46 14.26
N ALA A 944 -9.17 25.28 13.41
CA ALA A 944 -8.94 25.24 11.97
C ALA A 944 -7.49 25.62 11.61
N ASP A 945 -6.92 26.61 12.30
CA ASP A 945 -5.53 27.00 12.12
C ASP A 945 -4.54 25.92 12.61
N ALA A 946 -4.80 25.34 13.78
CA ALA A 946 -4.02 24.21 14.30
C ALA A 946 -4.03 23.06 13.29
N ARG A 947 -5.19 22.74 12.73
CA ARG A 947 -5.34 21.66 11.76
C ARG A 947 -4.53 21.93 10.48
N ARG A 948 -4.62 23.15 9.92
CA ARG A 948 -3.79 23.52 8.75
C ARG A 948 -2.29 23.38 9.03
N LYS A 949 -1.84 23.75 10.24
CA LYS A 949 -0.43 23.62 10.63
C LYS A 949 -0.01 22.17 10.85
N LEU A 950 -0.90 21.32 11.38
CA LEU A 950 -0.67 19.89 11.54
C LEU A 950 -0.73 19.12 10.22
N ALA A 951 -1.46 19.64 9.20
CA ALA A 951 -1.47 19.08 7.87
C ALA A 951 -0.15 19.32 7.13
N GLY A 952 0.17 18.42 6.18
CA GLY A 952 1.37 18.51 5.36
C GLY A 952 1.61 17.21 4.59
N PRO A 953 2.75 17.08 3.91
CA PRO A 953 3.08 15.89 3.16
C PRO A 953 3.07 14.62 4.02
N GLU A 954 2.45 13.53 3.51
CA GLU A 954 2.50 12.21 4.15
C GLU A 954 3.95 11.78 4.38
N GLY A 955 4.24 11.21 5.55
CA GLY A 955 5.57 10.76 5.94
C GLY A 955 6.51 11.88 6.41
N SER A 956 6.13 13.18 6.27
CA SER A 956 6.88 14.26 6.87
C SER A 956 6.60 14.40 8.37
N ASP A 957 7.54 14.97 9.11
CA ASP A 957 7.36 15.22 10.54
C ASP A 957 6.83 16.64 10.81
N VAL A 958 6.12 16.80 11.95
CA VAL A 958 5.74 18.09 12.55
C VAL A 958 6.18 18.10 13.99
N VAL A 959 6.62 19.24 14.49
CA VAL A 959 7.00 19.43 15.88
C VAL A 959 5.87 20.16 16.61
N VAL A 960 5.31 19.50 17.61
CA VAL A 960 4.18 20.02 18.38
C VAL A 960 4.61 20.22 19.82
N ALA A 961 4.51 21.45 20.32
CA ALA A 961 4.66 21.72 21.74
C ALA A 961 3.29 21.75 22.41
N VAL A 962 3.14 20.93 23.40
CA VAL A 962 1.90 20.79 24.18
C VAL A 962 2.15 21.09 25.65
N ARG A 963 1.11 21.59 26.35
CA ARG A 963 1.13 21.75 27.79
C ARG A 963 0.31 20.63 28.47
N ARG A 964 0.94 19.99 29.44
CA ARG A 964 0.38 19.00 30.36
C ARG A 964 0.41 19.50 31.79
N GLU A 965 -0.19 18.76 32.72
CA GLU A 965 -0.05 19.02 34.17
C GLU A 965 1.43 18.96 34.62
N SER A 966 2.22 18.06 34.00
CA SER A 966 3.67 17.90 34.27
C SER A 966 4.55 19.00 33.69
N GLY A 967 4.01 19.93 32.91
CA GLY A 967 4.75 20.98 32.21
C GLY A 967 4.59 20.95 30.70
N ARG A 968 5.48 21.69 30.02
CA ARG A 968 5.52 21.75 28.56
C ARG A 968 6.30 20.54 28.02
N VAL A 969 5.74 19.87 27.03
CA VAL A 969 6.37 18.75 26.32
C VAL A 969 6.42 19.10 24.83
N THR A 970 7.57 18.86 24.18
CA THR A 970 7.72 19.02 22.75
C THR A 970 7.80 17.65 22.09
N LEU A 971 6.96 17.40 21.11
CA LEU A 971 6.82 16.12 20.45
C LEU A 971 7.11 16.27 18.97
N ARG A 972 7.78 15.28 18.38
CA ARG A 972 7.89 15.14 16.93
C ARG A 972 6.96 14.04 16.49
N VAL A 973 5.98 14.41 15.67
CA VAL A 973 4.92 13.50 15.20
C VAL A 973 5.05 13.37 13.69
N ARG A 974 5.01 12.15 13.20
CA ARG A 974 5.00 11.90 11.77
C ARG A 974 3.59 12.09 11.22
N ARG A 975 3.48 12.79 10.10
CA ARG A 975 2.21 12.93 9.38
C ARG A 975 1.90 11.63 8.66
N GLU A 976 0.70 11.14 8.85
CA GLU A 976 0.19 9.94 8.21
C GLU A 976 -0.97 10.30 7.28
N ARG A 977 -1.31 9.41 6.36
CA ARG A 977 -2.51 9.57 5.54
C ARG A 977 -3.73 9.45 6.44
N LEU A 978 -4.51 10.50 6.56
CA LEU A 978 -5.77 10.49 7.30
C LEU A 978 -6.81 9.77 6.42
N ARG A 979 -7.12 8.52 6.76
CA ARG A 979 -8.02 7.63 6.02
C ARG A 979 -9.44 7.68 6.55
#